data_96332fef178dd9ae249d7662d88dc8a8
#
_entry.id   96332fef178dd9ae249d7662d88dc8a8
#
_cell.length_a   1.000
_cell.length_b   1.000
_cell.length_c   1.000
_cell.angle_alpha   90.00
_cell.angle_beta   90.00
_cell.angle_gamma   90.00
#
_symmetry.space_group_name_H-M   'P 1'
#
loop_
_entity.id
_entity.type
_entity.pdbx_description
1 polymer ?
#
loop_
_entity_poly.entity_id
_entity_poly.type
_entity_poly.pdbx_seq_one_letter_code
_entity_poly.pdbx_strand_id
1 'polypeptide(L)'
;MTKRGRVHRLVVGILSVLILLQGMSMATGVNGVALAAEKQQQTLDSSKRVVIVSASGDVNRAVGVVENRISSATIRNIYANVYGGFSLEIAEKDIERLRQLSVIARVDDVAHYQPSLEGSIPFIGAGDRLMDKQDGKERLLTGKGVKVGVIDTGVDYKHPDLEANYRGGYDIVDQDDDPMETKKSQGEPTLHGTHVAGIIAANGRIKGVAPEAEIYAYRALGPGGQGTTEHILEAIERAFEDDVDVINLSLGNTVNGPDWPTSLALDRVVDKGIVAVTSNGNSGPNMWSVGSPGTSTKAISVGASLPPVEVPAINVSGLKDELTLTPILGAKSWQLKASLELVDVGHGLLTDYKGKDVKDKLVLIKRGRSNFAEKLAFASKAGAKGVLIYNNLEGAFAGAVTEPIPIIGATLSKTEGEALLSLLKQRKHKVKVDTHYSVKQDLMAPFSSRGPVTETWEIKPDLVAPGVAIQSTVPKGYLDLNGTSMASPHVAGAAALLIEQHPDWKPEQVKSALLNSTKRLQDEQGKEYLPFEQGAGRLQVDKAIQTSTLISPATLSFGELEKGEHVVEKEVTISIENISKSQKDYTIDPPIGEIDGISWEFEERVTVNGQSKKAFTLTATIDQQAIQKGLHTGYITVRNHEEEIDLPYMLFIEEPNYPRVMAFQMAHSDKANGYYYEYYLPSGAEESSVHLFDPDTLEFVATIIENKDQSRGMVNGEITNLQIAPGRYKALIYAKNEGKTDTLEAMIDIGEEWIGP
;
A
#
# COMPACT_ATOMS: atom_id res chain seq x y z
N MET A 1 -5.45 -47.93 -17.29
CA MET A 1 -4.69 -46.74 -16.82
C MET A 1 -5.76 -45.76 -16.40
N THR A 2 -5.84 -45.50 -15.14
CA THR A 2 -7.10 -45.35 -14.41
C THR A 2 -7.30 -43.91 -13.93
N LYS A 3 -8.54 -43.49 -13.95
CA LYS A 3 -9.14 -42.21 -13.50
C LYS A 3 -8.73 -41.66 -12.10
N ARG A 4 -7.70 -42.19 -11.45
CA ARG A 4 -7.25 -41.76 -10.11
C ARG A 4 -6.27 -40.59 -10.09
N GLY A 5 -5.78 -40.15 -11.24
CA GLY A 5 -4.77 -39.05 -11.31
C GLY A 5 -5.36 -37.64 -11.44
N ARG A 6 -6.68 -37.48 -11.65
CA ARG A 6 -7.29 -36.15 -11.84
C ARG A 6 -7.89 -35.55 -10.55
N VAL A 7 -8.22 -36.35 -9.57
CA VAL A 7 -8.86 -35.87 -8.32
C VAL A 7 -7.86 -35.21 -7.38
N HIS A 8 -6.58 -35.59 -7.41
CA HIS A 8 -5.55 -34.97 -6.52
C HIS A 8 -5.09 -33.59 -6.97
N ARG A 9 -5.38 -33.20 -8.22
CA ARG A 9 -4.98 -31.88 -8.75
C ARG A 9 -5.95 -30.74 -8.44
N LEU A 10 -7.18 -31.04 -8.00
CA LEU A 10 -8.19 -30.01 -7.72
C LEU A 10 -8.15 -29.47 -6.26
N VAL A 11 -7.51 -30.16 -5.36
CA VAL A 11 -7.60 -29.88 -3.91
C VAL A 11 -6.60 -28.83 -3.43
N VAL A 12 -5.52 -28.59 -4.17
CA VAL A 12 -4.49 -27.60 -3.78
C VAL A 12 -4.82 -26.18 -4.25
N GLY A 13 -5.87 -26.00 -5.04
CA GLY A 13 -6.16 -24.79 -5.79
C GLY A 13 -7.02 -23.72 -5.11
N ILE A 14 -7.56 -23.93 -3.92
CA ILE A 14 -8.66 -23.06 -3.40
C ILE A 14 -8.18 -22.00 -2.39
N LEU A 15 -6.91 -21.96 -2.03
CA LEU A 15 -6.43 -21.29 -0.83
C LEU A 15 -5.98 -19.83 -0.91
N SER A 16 -6.12 -19.13 -1.98
CA SER A 16 -5.50 -17.80 -2.12
C SER A 16 -6.47 -16.63 -2.36
N VAL A 17 -7.76 -16.85 -2.16
CA VAL A 17 -8.81 -16.05 -2.81
C VAL A 17 -9.28 -14.79 -2.07
N LEU A 18 -9.09 -14.65 -0.76
CA LEU A 18 -9.85 -13.63 -0.01
C LEU A 18 -9.10 -12.35 0.40
N ILE A 19 -7.81 -12.25 0.14
CA ILE A 19 -7.00 -11.16 0.68
C ILE A 19 -6.79 -10.00 -0.29
N LEU A 20 -6.81 -10.28 -1.59
CA LEU A 20 -6.85 -9.21 -2.60
C LEU A 20 -8.16 -8.41 -2.55
N LEU A 21 -9.26 -9.02 -2.12
CA LEU A 21 -10.54 -8.33 -1.99
C LEU A 21 -10.55 -7.21 -0.93
N GLN A 22 -9.77 -7.29 0.14
CA GLN A 22 -9.67 -6.14 1.07
C GLN A 22 -8.78 -5.02 0.52
N GLY A 23 -7.72 -5.35 -0.22
CA GLY A 23 -6.92 -4.36 -0.96
C GLY A 23 -7.65 -3.86 -2.21
N MET A 24 -8.35 -4.74 -2.93
CA MET A 24 -9.14 -4.40 -4.12
C MET A 24 -10.47 -3.73 -3.78
N SER A 25 -11.08 -3.98 -2.61
CA SER A 25 -12.25 -3.20 -2.16
C SER A 25 -11.91 -1.72 -1.98
N MET A 26 -10.65 -1.39 -1.65
CA MET A 26 -10.19 0.00 -1.74
C MET A 26 -9.85 0.42 -3.20
N ALA A 27 -9.35 -0.50 -4.03
CA ALA A 27 -9.06 -0.22 -5.44
C ALA A 27 -10.34 -0.12 -6.30
N THR A 28 -11.35 -0.96 -6.06
CA THR A 28 -12.65 -0.85 -6.76
C THR A 28 -13.43 0.39 -6.35
N GLY A 29 -13.24 0.89 -5.12
CA GLY A 29 -13.76 2.20 -4.71
C GLY A 29 -13.14 3.36 -5.52
N VAL A 30 -11.84 3.27 -5.84
CA VAL A 30 -11.15 4.25 -6.68
C VAL A 30 -11.55 4.10 -8.16
N ASN A 31 -11.72 2.86 -8.64
CA ASN A 31 -12.24 2.62 -10.01
C ASN A 31 -13.67 3.14 -10.19
N GLY A 32 -14.51 3.05 -9.15
CA GLY A 32 -15.84 3.66 -9.18
C GLY A 32 -15.78 5.19 -9.28
N VAL A 33 -14.79 5.84 -8.70
CA VAL A 33 -14.61 7.29 -8.76
C VAL A 33 -14.01 7.74 -10.10
N ALA A 34 -13.06 7.00 -10.66
CA ALA A 34 -12.51 7.30 -11.99
C ALA A 34 -13.54 7.05 -13.10
N LEU A 35 -14.29 5.97 -13.04
CA LEU A 35 -15.42 5.70 -13.95
C LEU A 35 -16.60 6.65 -13.73
N ALA A 36 -16.84 7.10 -12.49
CA ALA A 36 -17.87 8.10 -12.21
C ALA A 36 -17.43 9.51 -12.64
N ALA A 37 -16.14 9.84 -12.55
CA ALA A 37 -15.58 11.07 -13.12
C ALA A 37 -15.64 11.05 -14.65
N GLU A 38 -15.33 9.95 -15.30
CA GLU A 38 -15.54 9.76 -16.75
C GLU A 38 -17.02 9.78 -17.14
N LYS A 39 -17.91 9.15 -16.35
CA LYS A 39 -19.36 9.23 -16.61
C LYS A 39 -19.95 10.58 -16.27
N GLN A 40 -19.44 11.35 -15.30
CA GLN A 40 -19.87 12.74 -15.08
C GLN A 40 -19.38 13.68 -16.17
N GLN A 41 -18.25 13.38 -16.84
CA GLN A 41 -17.86 14.07 -18.06
C GLN A 41 -18.75 13.69 -19.27
N GLN A 42 -19.36 12.50 -19.26
CA GLN A 42 -20.26 12.05 -20.35
C GLN A 42 -21.72 12.45 -20.20
N THR A 43 -22.14 13.03 -19.07
CA THR A 43 -23.52 13.58 -18.88
C THR A 43 -23.63 15.08 -19.06
N LEU A 44 -22.54 15.79 -19.37
CA LEU A 44 -22.61 17.05 -20.10
C LEU A 44 -23.03 16.65 -21.51
N ASP A 45 -24.15 17.23 -21.94
CA ASP A 45 -24.75 17.08 -23.27
C ASP A 45 -23.68 16.72 -24.32
N SER A 46 -23.64 15.47 -24.78
CA SER A 46 -22.59 14.89 -25.64
C SER A 46 -22.40 15.63 -26.97
N SER A 47 -23.13 16.73 -27.14
CA SER A 47 -23.07 17.67 -28.27
C SER A 47 -22.21 18.91 -28.00
N LYS A 48 -21.76 19.20 -26.77
CA LYS A 48 -21.00 20.41 -26.42
C LYS A 48 -19.63 20.15 -25.86
N ARG A 49 -18.69 21.04 -26.18
CA ARG A 49 -17.26 20.93 -25.81
C ARG A 49 -16.72 22.28 -25.35
N VAL A 50 -15.79 22.27 -24.42
CA VAL A 50 -15.07 23.49 -24.00
C VAL A 50 -13.80 23.61 -24.82
N VAL A 51 -13.57 24.79 -25.40
CA VAL A 51 -12.35 25.11 -26.15
C VAL A 51 -11.74 26.42 -25.69
N ILE A 52 -10.44 26.60 -25.90
CA ILE A 52 -9.72 27.85 -25.70
C ILE A 52 -9.41 28.46 -27.03
N VAL A 53 -9.64 29.75 -27.15
CA VAL A 53 -9.53 30.49 -28.39
C VAL A 53 -8.53 31.62 -28.24
N SER A 54 -7.54 31.70 -29.15
CA SER A 54 -6.71 32.88 -29.34
C SER A 54 -7.36 33.81 -30.32
N ALA A 55 -7.48 35.09 -30.01
CA ALA A 55 -8.03 36.11 -30.88
C ALA A 55 -6.98 36.68 -31.84
N SER A 56 -7.39 36.96 -33.09
CA SER A 56 -6.59 37.77 -34.03
C SER A 56 -6.88 39.25 -33.81
N GLY A 57 -6.23 39.84 -32.78
CA GLY A 57 -6.40 41.25 -32.42
C GLY A 57 -7.21 41.45 -31.11
N ASP A 58 -8.13 42.43 -31.09
CA ASP A 58 -8.87 42.76 -29.88
C ASP A 58 -9.78 41.60 -29.41
N VAL A 59 -9.58 41.15 -28.17
CA VAL A 59 -10.26 39.99 -27.56
C VAL A 59 -11.76 40.26 -27.40
N ASN A 60 -12.15 41.47 -26.98
CA ASN A 60 -13.55 41.80 -26.74
C ASN A 60 -14.32 41.85 -28.06
N ARG A 61 -13.68 42.35 -29.14
CA ARG A 61 -14.25 42.28 -30.48
C ARG A 61 -14.44 40.85 -30.95
N ALA A 62 -13.45 39.96 -30.70
CA ALA A 62 -13.57 38.56 -31.07
C ALA A 62 -14.71 37.86 -30.31
N VAL A 63 -14.82 38.09 -29.01
CA VAL A 63 -15.95 37.61 -28.19
C VAL A 63 -17.28 38.03 -28.77
N GLY A 64 -17.49 39.33 -29.04
CA GLY A 64 -18.74 39.83 -29.61
C GLY A 64 -19.07 39.26 -31.01
N VAL A 65 -18.05 38.97 -31.84
CA VAL A 65 -18.25 38.30 -33.13
C VAL A 65 -18.70 36.85 -32.93
N VAL A 66 -18.11 36.13 -31.99
CA VAL A 66 -18.45 34.72 -31.71
C VAL A 66 -19.90 34.64 -31.17
N GLU A 67 -20.25 35.43 -30.18
CA GLU A 67 -21.60 35.47 -29.60
C GLU A 67 -22.69 35.77 -30.65
N ASN A 68 -22.41 36.69 -31.58
CA ASN A 68 -23.34 37.06 -32.62
C ASN A 68 -23.44 36.04 -33.77
N ARG A 69 -22.41 35.22 -34.03
CA ARG A 69 -22.38 34.33 -35.19
C ARG A 69 -22.57 32.85 -34.86
N ILE A 70 -22.33 32.44 -33.62
CA ILE A 70 -22.39 31.03 -33.19
C ILE A 70 -23.32 30.91 -31.99
N SER A 71 -24.57 30.61 -32.24
CA SER A 71 -25.62 30.54 -31.20
C SER A 71 -25.42 29.44 -30.17
N SER A 72 -24.61 28.42 -30.46
CA SER A 72 -24.25 27.36 -29.51
C SER A 72 -23.10 27.71 -28.58
N ALA A 73 -22.40 28.83 -28.85
CA ALA A 73 -21.23 29.26 -28.08
C ALA A 73 -21.65 29.99 -26.80
N THR A 74 -21.09 29.63 -25.69
CA THR A 74 -21.24 30.30 -24.39
C THR A 74 -19.86 30.67 -23.87
N ILE A 75 -19.53 31.95 -23.78
CA ILE A 75 -18.23 32.42 -23.25
C ILE A 75 -18.13 32.06 -21.77
N ARG A 76 -17.03 31.48 -21.38
CA ARG A 76 -16.73 31.08 -19.98
C ARG A 76 -15.82 32.06 -19.27
N ASN A 77 -14.63 32.34 -19.85
CA ASN A 77 -13.66 33.28 -19.28
C ASN A 77 -12.96 34.05 -20.39
N ILE A 78 -12.56 35.30 -20.11
CA ILE A 78 -11.78 36.16 -21.01
C ILE A 78 -10.39 36.38 -20.42
N TYR A 79 -9.33 36.13 -21.20
CA TYR A 79 -7.93 36.20 -20.84
C TYR A 79 -7.23 37.32 -21.64
N ALA A 80 -7.70 38.56 -21.51
CA ALA A 80 -7.23 39.66 -22.35
C ALA A 80 -5.79 40.10 -22.09
N ASN A 81 -5.27 39.96 -20.81
CA ASN A 81 -4.01 40.56 -20.40
C ASN A 81 -2.78 39.67 -20.64
N VAL A 82 -2.95 38.34 -20.57
CA VAL A 82 -1.79 37.41 -20.61
C VAL A 82 -1.83 36.41 -21.77
N TYR A 83 -3.01 36.06 -22.28
CA TYR A 83 -3.17 35.09 -23.36
C TYR A 83 -3.66 35.67 -24.70
N GLY A 84 -4.39 36.80 -24.64
CA GLY A 84 -5.00 37.38 -25.83
C GLY A 84 -6.13 36.53 -26.40
N GLY A 85 -6.99 35.97 -25.54
CA GLY A 85 -8.04 35.05 -25.95
C GLY A 85 -9.13 34.83 -24.90
N PHE A 86 -9.92 33.80 -25.07
CA PHE A 86 -11.03 33.44 -24.19
C PHE A 86 -11.34 31.94 -24.24
N SER A 87 -12.05 31.42 -23.25
CA SER A 87 -12.61 30.05 -23.26
C SER A 87 -14.11 30.10 -23.49
N LEU A 88 -14.64 29.13 -24.21
CA LEU A 88 -16.05 28.99 -24.46
C LEU A 88 -16.50 27.53 -24.52
N GLU A 89 -17.77 27.32 -24.19
CA GLU A 89 -18.48 26.07 -24.42
C GLU A 89 -19.23 26.17 -25.74
N ILE A 90 -19.08 25.15 -26.63
CA ILE A 90 -19.60 25.18 -27.98
C ILE A 90 -20.05 23.80 -28.45
N ALA A 91 -21.06 23.70 -29.30
CA ALA A 91 -21.41 22.43 -29.92
C ALA A 91 -20.30 21.93 -30.85
N GLU A 92 -19.96 20.64 -30.80
CA GLU A 92 -18.89 20.02 -31.59
C GLU A 92 -18.97 20.36 -33.07
N LYS A 93 -20.19 20.34 -33.63
CA LYS A 93 -20.45 20.67 -35.04
C LYS A 93 -20.12 22.11 -35.44
N ASP A 94 -20.04 23.01 -34.47
CA ASP A 94 -19.79 24.45 -34.72
C ASP A 94 -18.32 24.84 -34.50
N ILE A 95 -17.46 23.94 -34.05
CA ILE A 95 -16.02 24.21 -33.82
C ILE A 95 -15.31 24.59 -35.13
N GLU A 96 -15.62 23.90 -36.24
CA GLU A 96 -15.01 24.21 -37.54
C GLU A 96 -15.47 25.60 -38.05
N ARG A 97 -16.71 25.97 -37.80
CA ARG A 97 -17.23 27.32 -38.10
C ARG A 97 -16.55 28.38 -37.23
N LEU A 98 -16.23 28.08 -35.98
CA LEU A 98 -15.46 28.95 -35.10
C LEU A 98 -14.06 29.20 -35.64
N ARG A 99 -13.35 28.13 -36.12
CA ARG A 99 -12.02 28.26 -36.73
C ARG A 99 -11.98 29.15 -37.98
N GLN A 100 -13.04 29.20 -38.72
CA GLN A 100 -13.15 30.01 -39.96
C GLN A 100 -13.41 31.49 -39.73
N LEU A 101 -13.67 31.95 -38.51
CA LEU A 101 -13.88 33.37 -38.22
C LEU A 101 -12.54 34.12 -38.28
N SER A 102 -12.45 35.17 -39.04
CA SER A 102 -11.23 35.97 -39.25
C SER A 102 -10.69 36.64 -37.95
N VAL A 103 -11.53 36.74 -36.91
CA VAL A 103 -11.16 37.26 -35.60
C VAL A 103 -10.53 36.18 -34.70
N ILE A 104 -10.47 34.92 -35.14
CA ILE A 104 -9.93 33.80 -34.41
C ILE A 104 -8.59 33.42 -35.01
N ALA A 105 -7.53 33.39 -34.20
CA ALA A 105 -6.20 32.95 -34.63
C ALA A 105 -6.02 31.43 -34.45
N ARG A 106 -6.51 30.87 -33.33
CA ARG A 106 -6.40 29.45 -33.01
C ARG A 106 -7.52 29.00 -32.09
N VAL A 107 -7.89 27.72 -32.22
CA VAL A 107 -8.82 27.05 -31.32
C VAL A 107 -8.15 25.78 -30.80
N ASP A 108 -7.96 25.71 -29.50
CA ASP A 108 -7.32 24.61 -28.79
C ASP A 108 -8.32 23.88 -27.90
N ASP A 109 -8.10 22.60 -27.71
CA ASP A 109 -8.83 21.84 -26.72
C ASP A 109 -8.37 22.20 -25.32
N VAL A 110 -9.29 22.14 -24.35
CA VAL A 110 -8.94 22.30 -22.94
C VAL A 110 -8.23 21.03 -22.48
N ALA A 111 -6.94 21.11 -22.23
CA ALA A 111 -6.21 20.08 -21.54
C ALA A 111 -6.57 20.11 -20.05
N HIS A 112 -6.83 18.94 -19.47
CA HIS A 112 -6.97 18.82 -18.04
C HIS A 112 -5.57 18.75 -17.41
N TYR A 113 -5.20 19.80 -16.69
CA TYR A 113 -4.03 19.82 -15.85
C TYR A 113 -4.42 19.22 -14.51
N GLN A 114 -3.94 18.01 -14.22
CA GLN A 114 -3.88 17.52 -12.86
C GLN A 114 -2.51 17.91 -12.28
N PRO A 115 -2.38 18.09 -10.95
CA PRO A 115 -1.05 18.15 -10.35
C PRO A 115 -0.30 16.92 -10.84
N SER A 116 0.81 17.12 -11.53
CA SER A 116 1.67 16.03 -11.98
C SER A 116 2.20 15.35 -10.73
N LEU A 117 1.71 14.15 -10.44
CA LEU A 117 2.30 13.26 -9.43
C LEU A 117 3.56 12.59 -10.01
N GLU A 118 4.43 13.36 -10.61
CA GLU A 118 5.84 13.00 -10.75
C GLU A 118 6.51 12.91 -9.36
N GLY A 119 5.67 12.85 -8.28
CA GLY A 119 6.10 13.06 -6.91
C GLY A 119 6.84 11.89 -6.28
N SER A 120 6.47 10.63 -6.52
CA SER A 120 7.02 9.50 -5.77
C SER A 120 8.46 9.17 -6.18
N ILE A 121 8.78 9.22 -7.46
CA ILE A 121 10.10 8.86 -7.99
C ILE A 121 11.17 9.91 -7.62
N PRO A 122 10.99 11.22 -7.89
CA PRO A 122 11.92 12.23 -7.38
C PRO A 122 11.98 12.28 -5.85
N PHE A 123 10.89 11.96 -5.15
CA PHE A 123 10.83 11.96 -3.68
C PHE A 123 11.73 10.90 -3.03
N ILE A 124 11.93 9.78 -3.70
CA ILE A 124 12.91 8.77 -3.26
C ILE A 124 14.32 9.01 -3.80
N GLY A 125 14.57 10.12 -4.46
CA GLY A 125 15.87 10.44 -5.04
C GLY A 125 16.19 9.73 -6.35
N ALA A 126 15.18 9.16 -7.04
CA ALA A 126 15.31 8.58 -8.37
C ALA A 126 14.95 9.59 -9.48
N GLY A 127 15.18 9.23 -10.76
CA GLY A 127 14.81 10.01 -11.94
C GLY A 127 15.98 10.57 -12.74
N ASP A 128 15.71 11.54 -13.63
CA ASP A 128 16.61 12.03 -14.70
C ASP A 128 17.97 12.59 -14.26
N ARG A 129 18.28 12.66 -12.96
CA ARG A 129 19.53 13.23 -12.41
C ARG A 129 20.37 12.19 -11.67
N LEU A 130 19.98 10.93 -11.68
CA LEU A 130 20.70 9.91 -10.96
C LEU A 130 21.94 9.48 -11.73
N MET A 131 23.07 10.03 -11.35
CA MET A 131 24.34 9.86 -12.03
C MET A 131 25.27 8.95 -11.25
N ASP A 132 25.75 7.90 -11.91
CA ASP A 132 26.93 7.16 -11.47
C ASP A 132 28.16 8.06 -11.63
N LYS A 133 28.89 8.31 -10.56
CA LYS A 133 30.11 9.11 -10.55
C LYS A 133 31.37 8.29 -10.25
N GLN A 134 31.25 6.98 -10.30
CA GLN A 134 32.41 6.11 -10.10
C GLN A 134 33.38 6.22 -11.28
N ASP A 135 34.65 6.09 -11.01
CA ASP A 135 35.77 6.16 -11.98
C ASP A 135 35.92 7.46 -12.79
N GLY A 136 35.34 8.56 -12.29
CA GLY A 136 35.50 9.90 -12.93
C GLY A 136 34.73 10.05 -14.25
N LYS A 137 33.81 9.14 -14.54
CA LYS A 137 32.85 9.25 -15.63
C LYS A 137 31.46 9.43 -15.04
N GLU A 138 30.72 10.39 -15.55
CA GLU A 138 29.31 10.58 -15.21
C GLU A 138 28.47 9.76 -16.20
N ARG A 139 27.70 8.80 -15.70
CA ARG A 139 26.77 7.98 -16.48
C ARG A 139 25.38 8.02 -15.80
N LEU A 140 24.35 8.32 -16.58
CA LEU A 140 22.98 8.26 -16.11
C LEU A 140 22.60 6.80 -15.86
N LEU A 141 22.06 6.48 -14.68
CA LEU A 141 21.52 5.18 -14.35
C LEU A 141 20.04 5.13 -14.72
N THR A 142 19.65 4.09 -15.45
CA THR A 142 18.31 3.91 -16.02
C THR A 142 17.76 2.49 -15.86
N GLY A 143 18.54 1.59 -15.25
CA GLY A 143 18.25 0.15 -15.16
C GLY A 143 18.59 -0.62 -16.43
N LYS A 144 19.36 -0.02 -17.35
CA LYS A 144 19.65 -0.59 -18.65
C LYS A 144 20.40 -1.91 -18.56
N GLY A 145 19.85 -2.94 -19.24
CA GLY A 145 20.40 -4.27 -19.31
C GLY A 145 20.10 -5.13 -18.08
N VAL A 146 19.26 -4.64 -17.16
CA VAL A 146 18.78 -5.40 -15.99
C VAL A 146 17.40 -5.95 -16.25
N LYS A 147 17.22 -7.25 -16.05
CA LYS A 147 15.97 -7.98 -16.24
C LYS A 147 15.15 -7.98 -14.95
N VAL A 148 13.91 -7.51 -15.01
CA VAL A 148 13.00 -7.48 -13.86
C VAL A 148 11.76 -8.34 -14.14
N GLY A 149 11.60 -9.42 -13.38
CA GLY A 149 10.42 -10.28 -13.41
C GLY A 149 9.28 -9.67 -12.57
N VAL A 150 8.13 -9.46 -13.19
CA VAL A 150 6.90 -8.99 -12.54
C VAL A 150 5.93 -10.16 -12.43
N ILE A 151 5.79 -10.71 -11.23
CA ILE A 151 4.85 -11.81 -10.92
C ILE A 151 3.56 -11.21 -10.37
N ASP A 152 2.51 -11.16 -11.21
CA ASP A 152 1.29 -10.40 -10.90
C ASP A 152 0.08 -10.85 -11.75
N THR A 153 -0.85 -9.95 -12.06
CA THR A 153 -2.07 -10.18 -12.87
C THR A 153 -1.82 -10.21 -14.39
N GLY A 154 -0.57 -10.12 -14.82
CA GLY A 154 -0.17 -9.89 -16.20
C GLY A 154 0.24 -8.43 -16.43
N VAL A 155 0.68 -8.12 -17.64
CA VAL A 155 1.10 -6.76 -18.04
C VAL A 155 0.51 -6.42 -19.41
N ASP A 156 -0.12 -5.24 -19.53
CA ASP A 156 -0.44 -4.68 -20.85
C ASP A 156 0.87 -4.21 -21.52
N TYR A 157 1.61 -5.15 -22.06
CA TYR A 157 2.88 -4.91 -22.75
C TYR A 157 2.75 -4.12 -24.06
N LYS A 158 1.50 -3.80 -24.48
CA LYS A 158 1.20 -2.89 -25.59
C LYS A 158 0.98 -1.44 -25.13
N HIS A 159 1.06 -1.19 -23.84
CA HIS A 159 0.99 0.17 -23.31
C HIS A 159 2.18 0.98 -23.84
N PRO A 160 1.99 2.20 -24.39
CA PRO A 160 3.07 2.99 -25.00
C PRO A 160 4.29 3.22 -24.11
N ASP A 161 4.10 3.31 -22.80
CA ASP A 161 5.17 3.52 -21.85
C ASP A 161 5.90 2.22 -21.44
N LEU A 162 5.40 1.03 -21.83
CA LEU A 162 5.97 -0.27 -21.45
C LEU A 162 6.48 -1.07 -22.66
N GLU A 163 5.92 -0.84 -23.85
CA GLU A 163 6.20 -1.63 -25.06
C GLU A 163 7.69 -1.72 -25.38
N ALA A 164 8.43 -0.62 -25.19
CA ALA A 164 9.86 -0.58 -25.47
C ALA A 164 10.71 -1.42 -24.52
N ASN A 165 10.22 -1.68 -23.31
CA ASN A 165 10.96 -2.37 -22.24
C ASN A 165 10.53 -3.82 -22.03
N TYR A 166 9.38 -4.22 -22.56
CA TYR A 166 8.90 -5.61 -22.47
C TYR A 166 9.77 -6.56 -23.32
N ARG A 167 10.12 -7.72 -22.74
CA ARG A 167 10.98 -8.72 -23.40
C ARG A 167 10.35 -10.10 -23.49
N GLY A 168 9.37 -10.42 -22.64
CA GLY A 168 8.76 -11.74 -22.62
C GLY A 168 8.15 -12.07 -21.27
N GLY A 169 8.06 -13.33 -20.99
CA GLY A 169 7.47 -13.90 -19.80
C GLY A 169 6.51 -15.03 -20.14
N TYR A 170 5.60 -15.38 -19.21
CA TYR A 170 4.72 -16.54 -19.36
C TYR A 170 3.39 -16.34 -18.63
N ASP A 171 2.31 -16.84 -19.19
CA ASP A 171 1.00 -16.92 -18.55
C ASP A 171 0.83 -18.27 -17.85
N ILE A 172 0.96 -18.26 -16.53
CA ILE A 172 0.79 -19.44 -15.68
C ILE A 172 -0.68 -19.83 -15.57
N VAL A 173 -1.60 -18.89 -15.68
CA VAL A 173 -3.04 -19.14 -15.55
C VAL A 173 -3.60 -19.88 -16.74
N ASP A 174 -3.29 -19.40 -17.95
CA ASP A 174 -3.78 -19.98 -19.20
C ASP A 174 -2.76 -20.94 -19.85
N GLN A 175 -1.53 -21.07 -19.29
CA GLN A 175 -0.45 -21.95 -19.73
C GLN A 175 0.02 -21.66 -21.16
N ASP A 176 0.27 -20.37 -21.45
CA ASP A 176 0.75 -19.92 -22.77
C ASP A 176 1.78 -18.76 -22.65
N ASP A 177 2.23 -18.24 -23.79
CA ASP A 177 3.25 -17.19 -23.88
C ASP A 177 2.65 -15.77 -23.95
N ASP A 178 1.36 -15.56 -23.62
CA ASP A 178 0.66 -14.25 -23.64
C ASP A 178 0.30 -13.74 -22.22
N PRO A 179 1.26 -13.27 -21.41
CA PRO A 179 1.03 -12.81 -20.04
C PRO A 179 0.32 -11.44 -19.98
N MET A 180 -0.67 -11.24 -20.85
CA MET A 180 -1.50 -10.04 -20.89
C MET A 180 -2.46 -10.02 -19.69
N GLU A 181 -2.78 -8.81 -19.22
CA GLU A 181 -3.87 -8.61 -18.24
C GLU A 181 -5.18 -9.26 -18.69
N THR A 182 -5.94 -9.82 -17.73
CA THR A 182 -7.25 -10.42 -18.01
C THR A 182 -8.20 -9.41 -18.64
N LYS A 183 -8.78 -9.77 -19.79
CA LYS A 183 -9.79 -8.98 -20.52
C LYS A 183 -11.19 -9.35 -20.05
N LYS A 184 -12.15 -8.44 -20.19
CA LYS A 184 -13.57 -8.66 -19.86
C LYS A 184 -14.18 -9.93 -20.50
N SER A 185 -13.65 -10.38 -21.63
CA SER A 185 -14.08 -11.61 -22.30
C SER A 185 -13.59 -12.90 -21.63
N GLN A 186 -12.56 -12.79 -20.78
CA GLN A 186 -11.94 -13.92 -20.05
C GLN A 186 -12.42 -14.00 -18.60
N GLY A 187 -13.15 -12.97 -18.09
CA GLY A 187 -13.66 -12.89 -16.74
C GLY A 187 -13.60 -11.46 -16.21
N GLU A 188 -13.47 -11.31 -14.91
CA GLU A 188 -13.27 -10.00 -14.28
C GLU A 188 -11.91 -9.43 -14.69
N PRO A 189 -11.88 -8.24 -15.33
CA PRO A 189 -10.65 -7.70 -15.89
C PRO A 189 -9.67 -7.25 -14.79
N THR A 190 -8.36 -7.34 -15.13
CA THR A 190 -7.26 -6.95 -14.26
C THR A 190 -6.47 -5.77 -14.84
N LEU A 191 -5.65 -5.14 -14.00
CA LEU A 191 -4.82 -3.98 -14.35
C LEU A 191 -3.58 -3.82 -13.44
N HIS A 192 -3.50 -4.62 -12.40
CA HIS A 192 -2.58 -4.40 -11.29
C HIS A 192 -1.11 -4.61 -11.69
N GLY A 193 -0.79 -5.68 -12.41
CA GLY A 193 0.57 -5.95 -12.85
C GLY A 193 1.08 -4.92 -13.87
N THR A 194 0.19 -4.38 -14.72
CA THR A 194 0.53 -3.24 -15.59
C THR A 194 0.91 -2.01 -14.78
N HIS A 195 0.19 -1.75 -13.67
CA HIS A 195 0.50 -0.63 -12.78
C HIS A 195 1.86 -0.83 -12.10
N VAL A 196 2.12 -2.02 -11.59
CA VAL A 196 3.39 -2.41 -10.96
C VAL A 196 4.56 -2.27 -11.96
N ALA A 197 4.42 -2.82 -13.17
CA ALA A 197 5.45 -2.70 -14.21
C ALA A 197 5.78 -1.25 -14.57
N GLY A 198 4.76 -0.37 -14.57
CA GLY A 198 4.96 1.06 -14.84
C GLY A 198 5.76 1.78 -13.76
N ILE A 199 5.57 1.45 -12.48
CA ILE A 199 6.38 2.02 -11.39
C ILE A 199 7.84 1.62 -11.55
N ILE A 200 8.10 0.36 -11.95
CA ILE A 200 9.46 -0.13 -12.18
C ILE A 200 10.10 0.56 -13.39
N ALA A 201 9.44 0.49 -14.56
CA ALA A 201 10.11 0.72 -15.82
C ALA A 201 9.28 1.44 -16.90
N ALA A 202 8.25 2.21 -16.55
CA ALA A 202 7.60 3.05 -17.56
C ALA A 202 8.63 3.98 -18.22
N ASN A 203 8.55 4.12 -19.57
CA ASN A 203 9.52 4.92 -20.34
C ASN A 203 8.84 5.72 -21.46
N GLY A 204 7.81 6.45 -21.13
CA GLY A 204 7.07 7.28 -22.09
C GLY A 204 6.58 8.58 -21.45
N ARG A 205 5.27 8.74 -21.38
CA ARG A 205 4.62 9.91 -20.75
C ARG A 205 4.94 10.02 -19.26
N ILE A 206 4.99 8.88 -18.58
CA ILE A 206 5.53 8.79 -17.22
C ILE A 206 6.83 8.01 -17.24
N LYS A 207 7.65 8.20 -16.21
CA LYS A 207 8.90 7.47 -16.02
C LYS A 207 8.81 6.61 -14.77
N GLY A 208 9.23 5.35 -14.89
CA GLY A 208 9.47 4.46 -13.76
C GLY A 208 10.77 4.79 -13.04
N VAL A 209 11.07 4.04 -11.98
CA VAL A 209 12.32 4.20 -11.21
C VAL A 209 13.54 3.83 -12.06
N ALA A 210 13.41 2.78 -12.88
CA ALA A 210 14.44 2.25 -13.78
C ALA A 210 13.91 2.21 -15.24
N PRO A 211 13.83 3.36 -15.94
CA PRO A 211 13.04 3.51 -17.16
C PRO A 211 13.60 2.76 -18.38
N GLU A 212 14.80 2.14 -18.30
CA GLU A 212 15.36 1.28 -19.35
C GLU A 212 15.56 -0.18 -18.86
N ALA A 213 15.01 -0.56 -17.70
CA ALA A 213 15.02 -1.95 -17.26
C ALA A 213 14.14 -2.83 -18.16
N GLU A 214 14.54 -4.08 -18.34
CA GLU A 214 13.84 -5.06 -19.18
C GLU A 214 12.78 -5.79 -18.38
N ILE A 215 11.50 -5.70 -18.79
CA ILE A 215 10.37 -6.31 -18.09
C ILE A 215 10.06 -7.70 -18.66
N TYR A 216 10.06 -8.68 -17.76
CA TYR A 216 9.53 -10.03 -17.97
C TYR A 216 8.25 -10.16 -17.14
N ALA A 217 7.13 -10.50 -17.77
CA ALA A 217 5.83 -10.59 -17.13
C ALA A 217 5.42 -12.04 -16.88
N TYR A 218 5.02 -12.36 -15.63
CA TYR A 218 4.51 -13.68 -15.27
C TYR A 218 3.10 -13.51 -14.71
N ARG A 219 2.09 -13.90 -15.51
CA ARG A 219 0.69 -13.83 -15.08
C ARG A 219 0.36 -15.01 -14.19
N ALA A 220 0.53 -14.83 -12.89
CA ALA A 220 0.23 -15.82 -11.84
C ALA A 220 -1.15 -15.62 -11.20
N LEU A 221 -1.76 -14.43 -11.40
CA LEU A 221 -3.08 -14.07 -10.91
C LEU A 221 -4.02 -13.89 -12.10
N GLY A 222 -5.10 -14.68 -12.12
CA GLY A 222 -6.09 -14.72 -13.19
C GLY A 222 -7.20 -13.67 -13.05
N PRO A 223 -8.40 -13.96 -13.59
CA PRO A 223 -9.56 -13.06 -13.51
C PRO A 223 -9.84 -12.60 -12.09
N GLY A 224 -10.11 -11.29 -11.93
CA GLY A 224 -10.32 -10.69 -10.60
C GLY A 224 -9.09 -10.65 -9.70
N GLY A 225 -7.88 -10.91 -10.24
CA GLY A 225 -6.63 -10.87 -9.48
C GLY A 225 -6.41 -12.05 -8.55
N GLN A 226 -6.99 -13.21 -8.85
CA GLN A 226 -6.91 -14.40 -8.03
C GLN A 226 -5.86 -15.39 -8.54
N GLY A 227 -5.10 -15.98 -7.62
CA GLY A 227 -4.10 -17.01 -7.94
C GLY A 227 -3.86 -17.95 -6.77
N THR A 228 -3.15 -19.03 -7.04
CA THR A 228 -2.84 -20.07 -6.05
C THR A 228 -1.37 -20.04 -5.69
N THR A 229 -1.03 -20.65 -4.55
CA THR A 229 0.38 -20.90 -4.19
C THR A 229 1.12 -21.66 -5.30
N GLU A 230 0.46 -22.61 -5.98
CA GLU A 230 1.04 -23.35 -7.09
C GLU A 230 1.41 -22.42 -8.26
N HIS A 231 0.49 -21.51 -8.66
CA HIS A 231 0.77 -20.53 -9.72
C HIS A 231 1.95 -19.61 -9.37
N ILE A 232 2.02 -19.16 -8.11
CA ILE A 232 3.09 -18.27 -7.68
C ILE A 232 4.44 -19.00 -7.67
N LEU A 233 4.48 -20.26 -7.20
CA LEU A 233 5.69 -21.07 -7.22
C LEU A 233 6.15 -21.35 -8.66
N GLU A 234 5.23 -21.67 -9.57
CA GLU A 234 5.56 -21.87 -10.98
C GLU A 234 6.10 -20.57 -11.62
N ALA A 235 5.49 -19.41 -11.30
CA ALA A 235 5.97 -18.13 -11.78
C ALA A 235 7.39 -17.79 -11.28
N ILE A 236 7.71 -18.14 -10.03
CA ILE A 236 9.06 -17.97 -9.47
C ILE A 236 10.07 -18.88 -10.21
N GLU A 237 9.72 -20.14 -10.47
CA GLU A 237 10.57 -21.06 -11.24
C GLU A 237 10.82 -20.56 -12.67
N ARG A 238 9.76 -20.07 -13.38
CA ARG A 238 9.90 -19.48 -14.72
C ARG A 238 10.80 -18.25 -14.71
N ALA A 239 10.63 -17.36 -13.74
CA ALA A 239 11.48 -16.18 -13.60
C ALA A 239 12.96 -16.56 -13.37
N PHE A 240 13.21 -17.63 -12.60
CA PHE A 240 14.55 -18.20 -12.43
C PHE A 240 15.10 -18.80 -13.73
N GLU A 241 14.29 -19.54 -14.49
CA GLU A 241 14.69 -20.14 -15.79
C GLU A 241 15.01 -19.07 -16.85
N ASP A 242 14.32 -17.92 -16.82
CA ASP A 242 14.56 -16.76 -17.70
C ASP A 242 15.77 -15.92 -17.28
N ASP A 243 16.45 -16.32 -16.19
CA ASP A 243 17.65 -15.65 -15.66
C ASP A 243 17.40 -14.15 -15.42
N VAL A 244 16.33 -13.83 -14.69
CA VAL A 244 16.05 -12.46 -14.29
C VAL A 244 16.94 -12.03 -13.13
N ASP A 245 17.31 -10.75 -13.08
CA ASP A 245 18.16 -10.20 -12.02
C ASP A 245 17.36 -9.84 -10.77
N VAL A 246 16.12 -9.38 -10.98
CA VAL A 246 15.21 -8.93 -9.90
C VAL A 246 13.84 -9.58 -10.11
N ILE A 247 13.21 -10.03 -9.04
CA ILE A 247 11.79 -10.44 -9.04
C ILE A 247 11.02 -9.51 -8.13
N ASN A 248 9.86 -9.00 -8.61
CA ASN A 248 8.91 -8.25 -7.81
C ASN A 248 7.59 -9.01 -7.67
N LEU A 249 7.16 -9.24 -6.41
CA LEU A 249 5.86 -9.82 -6.06
C LEU A 249 5.02 -8.80 -5.30
N SER A 250 4.11 -8.13 -6.00
CA SER A 250 3.17 -7.18 -5.39
C SER A 250 1.89 -7.89 -4.93
N LEU A 251 2.02 -9.02 -4.27
CA LEU A 251 0.96 -9.93 -3.84
C LEU A 251 1.28 -10.56 -2.48
N GLY A 252 0.30 -11.22 -1.87
CA GLY A 252 0.53 -11.93 -0.61
C GLY A 252 -0.75 -12.50 0.00
N ASN A 253 -0.58 -13.21 1.10
CA ASN A 253 -1.66 -13.74 1.94
C ASN A 253 -1.57 -13.21 3.39
N THR A 254 -2.43 -13.63 4.31
CA THR A 254 -2.43 -13.19 5.72
C THR A 254 -1.66 -14.09 6.66
N VAL A 255 -0.92 -15.08 6.15
CA VAL A 255 -0.15 -15.99 6.98
C VAL A 255 1.14 -15.30 7.41
N ASN A 256 1.24 -14.93 8.67
CA ASN A 256 2.47 -14.45 9.28
C ASN A 256 3.30 -15.65 9.76
N GLY A 257 3.91 -16.35 8.82
CA GLY A 257 4.76 -17.51 9.06
C GLY A 257 5.95 -17.52 8.10
N PRO A 258 7.19 -17.72 8.59
CA PRO A 258 8.39 -17.69 7.75
C PRO A 258 8.51 -18.93 6.85
N ASP A 259 7.84 -20.01 7.21
CA ASP A 259 7.87 -21.32 6.57
C ASP A 259 6.80 -21.56 5.50
N TRP A 260 6.07 -20.51 5.12
CA TRP A 260 5.13 -20.62 4.02
C TRP A 260 5.84 -20.89 2.69
N PRO A 261 5.30 -21.74 1.80
CA PRO A 261 6.00 -22.16 0.58
C PRO A 261 6.53 -21.01 -0.30
N THR A 262 5.77 -19.92 -0.45
CA THR A 262 6.21 -18.77 -1.25
C THR A 262 7.32 -17.98 -0.59
N SER A 263 7.34 -17.86 0.75
CA SER A 263 8.44 -17.23 1.49
C SER A 263 9.72 -18.05 1.35
N LEU A 264 9.64 -19.37 1.52
CA LEU A 264 10.77 -20.28 1.33
C LEU A 264 11.29 -20.29 -0.12
N ALA A 265 10.40 -20.15 -1.12
CA ALA A 265 10.82 -20.06 -2.51
C ALA A 265 11.62 -18.77 -2.77
N LEU A 266 11.18 -17.64 -2.21
CA LEU A 266 11.93 -16.38 -2.31
C LEU A 266 13.31 -16.49 -1.63
N ASP A 267 13.40 -17.12 -0.46
CA ASP A 267 14.69 -17.32 0.19
C ASP A 267 15.67 -18.11 -0.70
N ARG A 268 15.14 -19.13 -1.42
CA ARG A 268 15.95 -19.96 -2.33
C ARG A 268 16.40 -19.23 -3.58
N VAL A 269 15.56 -18.39 -4.19
CA VAL A 269 15.97 -17.61 -5.37
C VAL A 269 16.97 -16.53 -5.01
N VAL A 270 16.90 -15.97 -3.80
CA VAL A 270 17.93 -15.07 -3.29
C VAL A 270 19.26 -15.79 -3.12
N ASP A 271 19.26 -17.02 -2.59
CA ASP A 271 20.47 -17.88 -2.52
C ASP A 271 21.05 -18.21 -3.90
N LYS A 272 20.24 -18.17 -4.95
CA LYS A 272 20.66 -18.37 -6.35
C LYS A 272 21.17 -17.11 -7.02
N GLY A 273 21.11 -15.96 -6.36
CA GLY A 273 21.66 -14.71 -6.87
C GLY A 273 20.64 -13.71 -7.39
N ILE A 274 19.34 -13.99 -7.33
CA ILE A 274 18.27 -13.08 -7.76
C ILE A 274 17.83 -12.17 -6.59
N VAL A 275 17.71 -10.89 -6.81
CA VAL A 275 17.13 -9.96 -5.82
C VAL A 275 15.62 -10.14 -5.80
N ALA A 276 15.07 -10.59 -4.68
CA ALA A 276 13.63 -10.74 -4.51
C ALA A 276 13.05 -9.56 -3.70
N VAL A 277 12.03 -8.90 -4.23
CA VAL A 277 11.30 -7.80 -3.59
C VAL A 277 9.83 -8.16 -3.49
N THR A 278 9.23 -7.93 -2.34
CA THR A 278 7.81 -8.25 -2.13
C THR A 278 7.10 -7.20 -1.29
N SER A 279 5.81 -7.06 -1.50
CA SER A 279 4.96 -6.27 -0.61
C SER A 279 4.77 -6.96 0.74
N ASN A 280 4.71 -6.18 1.85
CA ASN A 280 4.52 -6.74 3.18
C ASN A 280 3.05 -6.98 3.57
N GLY A 281 2.10 -6.52 2.74
CA GLY A 281 0.66 -6.66 2.97
C GLY A 281 -0.05 -5.36 3.37
N ASN A 282 -1.39 -5.38 3.30
CA ASN A 282 -2.27 -4.23 3.53
C ASN A 282 -3.22 -4.42 4.74
N SER A 283 -2.81 -5.25 5.71
CA SER A 283 -3.62 -5.62 6.89
C SER A 283 -3.26 -4.82 8.16
N GLY A 284 -2.45 -3.75 8.01
CA GLY A 284 -2.09 -2.88 9.14
C GLY A 284 -3.27 -2.15 9.79
N PRO A 285 -3.04 -1.39 10.84
CA PRO A 285 -1.73 -1.04 11.43
C PRO A 285 -1.28 -1.94 12.59
N ASN A 286 -1.95 -3.05 12.86
CA ASN A 286 -1.65 -3.91 14.00
C ASN A 286 -0.33 -4.69 13.79
N MET A 287 0.38 -4.97 14.89
CA MET A 287 1.49 -5.92 14.88
C MET A 287 1.03 -7.29 14.34
N TRP A 288 1.98 -8.10 13.85
CA TRP A 288 1.74 -9.46 13.32
C TRP A 288 0.88 -9.51 12.05
N SER A 289 0.70 -8.38 11.37
CA SER A 289 -0.12 -8.29 10.17
C SER A 289 0.64 -8.48 8.85
N VAL A 290 1.96 -8.62 8.89
CA VAL A 290 2.76 -9.02 7.72
C VAL A 290 2.37 -10.42 7.28
N GLY A 291 2.15 -10.61 6.00
CA GLY A 291 1.79 -11.90 5.42
C GLY A 291 2.84 -12.44 4.43
N SER A 292 2.78 -13.74 4.14
CA SER A 292 3.66 -14.36 3.15
C SER A 292 3.31 -13.89 1.72
N PRO A 293 4.32 -13.63 0.84
CA PRO A 293 5.74 -13.88 1.01
C PRO A 293 6.53 -12.76 1.70
N GLY A 294 5.90 -11.71 2.23
CA GLY A 294 6.54 -10.63 2.99
C GLY A 294 7.26 -11.10 4.26
N THR A 295 6.99 -12.32 4.71
CA THR A 295 7.66 -13.00 5.84
C THR A 295 8.96 -13.73 5.45
N SER A 296 9.37 -13.71 4.17
CA SER A 296 10.65 -14.27 3.72
C SER A 296 11.83 -13.63 4.48
N THR A 297 12.79 -14.44 4.89
CA THR A 297 13.95 -13.96 5.67
C THR A 297 14.95 -13.21 4.81
N LYS A 298 15.08 -13.58 3.51
CA LYS A 298 16.11 -13.04 2.61
C LYS A 298 15.59 -12.00 1.64
N ALA A 299 14.35 -12.14 1.18
CA ALA A 299 13.72 -11.14 0.30
C ALA A 299 13.58 -9.78 1.01
N ILE A 300 13.45 -8.74 0.20
CA ILE A 300 13.20 -7.38 0.67
C ILE A 300 11.69 -7.17 0.78
N SER A 301 11.17 -7.18 1.99
CA SER A 301 9.76 -6.92 2.30
C SER A 301 9.51 -5.43 2.46
N VAL A 302 8.55 -4.88 1.69
CA VAL A 302 8.36 -3.44 1.55
C VAL A 302 7.03 -2.98 2.12
N GLY A 303 7.09 -2.08 3.09
CA GLY A 303 5.92 -1.37 3.62
C GLY A 303 5.61 -0.09 2.83
N ALA A 304 4.44 0.49 3.09
CA ALA A 304 3.97 1.69 2.40
C ALA A 304 4.06 2.95 3.27
N SER A 305 4.61 4.03 2.68
CA SER A 305 4.61 5.39 3.22
C SER A 305 3.94 6.37 2.26
N LEU A 306 3.69 7.59 2.75
CA LEU A 306 3.13 8.67 1.96
C LEU A 306 4.26 9.44 1.24
N PRO A 307 4.23 9.54 -0.11
CA PRO A 307 4.94 10.61 -0.80
C PRO A 307 4.30 11.97 -0.48
N PRO A 308 4.82 13.11 -0.97
CA PRO A 308 4.12 14.38 -0.86
C PRO A 308 2.73 14.32 -1.49
N VAL A 309 1.68 14.31 -0.66
CA VAL A 309 0.28 14.30 -1.11
C VAL A 309 -0.47 15.47 -0.53
N GLU A 310 -1.25 16.16 -1.35
CA GLU A 310 -2.18 17.18 -0.89
C GLU A 310 -3.41 16.50 -0.28
N VAL A 311 -3.62 16.69 1.01
CA VAL A 311 -4.80 16.21 1.72
C VAL A 311 -5.67 17.39 2.16
N PRO A 312 -6.98 17.28 2.11
CA PRO A 312 -7.84 18.32 2.63
C PRO A 312 -7.66 18.44 4.14
N ALA A 313 -7.63 19.66 4.61
CA ALA A 313 -7.44 19.99 6.01
C ALA A 313 -8.31 21.16 6.45
N ILE A 314 -8.49 21.29 7.76
CA ILE A 314 -9.24 22.41 8.35
C ILE A 314 -8.47 23.02 9.54
N ASN A 315 -8.44 24.34 9.54
CA ASN A 315 -8.06 25.12 10.70
C ASN A 315 -9.32 25.62 11.44
N VAL A 316 -9.34 25.44 12.74
CA VAL A 316 -10.48 25.83 13.58
C VAL A 316 -10.00 26.75 14.68
N SER A 317 -10.48 27.99 14.69
CA SER A 317 -10.10 28.94 15.73
C SER A 317 -10.45 28.38 17.13
N GLY A 318 -9.42 28.15 17.96
CA GLY A 318 -9.53 27.57 19.30
C GLY A 318 -9.08 26.10 19.40
N LEU A 319 -8.72 25.47 18.33
CA LEU A 319 -7.86 24.31 18.30
C LEU A 319 -6.42 24.75 17.99
N LYS A 320 -5.44 24.05 18.56
CA LYS A 320 -4.02 24.36 18.37
C LYS A 320 -3.53 23.79 17.04
N ASP A 321 -3.98 22.59 16.73
CA ASP A 321 -3.48 21.82 15.61
C ASP A 321 -4.50 21.81 14.46
N GLU A 322 -3.99 21.74 13.25
CA GLU A 322 -4.73 21.49 12.04
C GLU A 322 -5.36 20.10 12.09
N LEU A 323 -6.61 19.97 11.60
CA LEU A 323 -7.25 18.67 11.47
C LEU A 323 -7.20 18.20 10.00
N THR A 324 -6.57 17.06 9.79
CA THR A 324 -6.50 16.40 8.48
C THR A 324 -7.80 15.66 8.20
N LEU A 325 -8.31 15.77 6.99
CA LEU A 325 -9.58 15.17 6.59
C LEU A 325 -9.35 13.97 5.66
N THR A 326 -10.07 12.87 5.89
CA THR A 326 -10.11 11.75 4.94
C THR A 326 -11.36 11.87 4.08
N PRO A 327 -11.24 12.11 2.75
CA PRO A 327 -12.40 12.21 1.86
C PRO A 327 -13.24 10.92 1.85
N ILE A 328 -14.56 11.05 1.81
CA ILE A 328 -15.47 9.92 1.65
C ILE A 328 -15.51 9.54 0.16
N LEU A 329 -15.19 8.28 -0.14
CA LEU A 329 -15.24 7.75 -1.51
C LEU A 329 -16.68 7.79 -2.04
N GLY A 330 -16.86 8.24 -3.29
CA GLY A 330 -18.16 8.43 -3.91
C GLY A 330 -18.89 9.71 -3.50
N ALA A 331 -18.39 10.50 -2.55
CA ALA A 331 -18.81 11.86 -2.34
C ALA A 331 -18.16 12.79 -3.39
N LYS A 332 -18.71 14.02 -3.55
CA LYS A 332 -18.07 15.04 -4.38
C LYS A 332 -16.66 15.32 -3.85
N SER A 333 -15.69 15.45 -4.75
CA SER A 333 -14.30 15.77 -4.40
C SER A 333 -14.22 17.01 -3.51
N TRP A 334 -13.40 16.95 -2.47
CA TRP A 334 -13.17 18.09 -1.58
C TRP A 334 -12.40 19.17 -2.34
N GLN A 335 -13.05 20.25 -2.67
CA GLN A 335 -12.46 21.37 -3.41
C GLN A 335 -12.77 22.70 -2.73
N LEU A 336 -12.85 22.69 -1.39
CA LEU A 336 -13.16 23.89 -0.62
C LEU A 336 -11.87 24.58 -0.18
N LYS A 337 -11.75 25.87 -0.54
CA LYS A 337 -10.82 26.83 0.08
C LYS A 337 -11.67 27.99 0.57
N ALA A 338 -12.30 27.86 1.74
CA ALA A 338 -13.27 28.81 2.25
C ALA A 338 -13.33 28.80 3.77
N SER A 339 -13.80 29.90 4.34
CA SER A 339 -14.16 29.98 5.76
C SER A 339 -15.66 29.72 5.89
N LEU A 340 -16.04 28.64 6.53
CA LEU A 340 -17.41 28.17 6.66
C LEU A 340 -17.83 28.03 8.14
N GLU A 341 -19.10 28.26 8.42
CA GLU A 341 -19.65 27.99 9.74
C GLU A 341 -19.88 26.49 9.92
N LEU A 342 -19.56 25.95 11.10
CA LEU A 342 -19.77 24.55 11.45
C LEU A 342 -21.07 24.40 12.26
N VAL A 343 -21.89 23.42 11.91
CA VAL A 343 -23.17 23.16 12.59
C VAL A 343 -23.24 21.68 13.00
N ASP A 344 -23.40 21.39 14.28
CA ASP A 344 -23.67 20.04 14.76
C ASP A 344 -25.10 19.61 14.42
N VAL A 345 -25.22 18.47 13.72
CA VAL A 345 -26.50 17.84 13.37
C VAL A 345 -26.63 16.42 13.93
N GLY A 346 -25.94 16.13 15.04
CA GLY A 346 -26.05 14.87 15.75
C GLY A 346 -25.68 13.66 14.91
N HIS A 347 -26.58 12.71 14.69
CA HIS A 347 -26.36 11.55 13.86
C HIS A 347 -26.68 11.77 12.37
N GLY A 348 -27.12 12.96 11.99
CA GLY A 348 -27.45 13.30 10.61
C GLY A 348 -28.73 12.62 10.09
N LEU A 349 -29.65 12.24 10.98
CA LEU A 349 -30.98 11.78 10.60
C LEU A 349 -31.82 12.96 10.11
N LEU A 350 -32.82 12.70 9.28
CA LEU A 350 -33.69 13.76 8.74
C LEU A 350 -34.30 14.67 9.83
N THR A 351 -34.60 14.09 10.97
CA THR A 351 -35.10 14.79 12.16
C THR A 351 -34.09 15.73 12.82
N ASP A 352 -32.79 15.44 12.68
CA ASP A 352 -31.72 16.17 13.33
C ASP A 352 -31.46 17.54 12.67
N TYR A 353 -31.95 17.74 11.46
CA TYR A 353 -31.90 19.02 10.71
C TYR A 353 -33.02 19.97 11.06
N LYS A 354 -34.08 19.49 11.75
CA LYS A 354 -35.26 20.32 12.05
C LYS A 354 -34.88 21.52 12.96
N GLY A 355 -35.17 22.72 12.50
CA GLY A 355 -34.87 23.96 13.22
C GLY A 355 -33.39 24.39 13.20
N LYS A 356 -32.55 23.74 12.40
CA LYS A 356 -31.13 24.11 12.19
C LYS A 356 -30.95 24.78 10.84
N ASP A 357 -30.25 25.92 10.83
CA ASP A 357 -29.81 26.57 9.63
C ASP A 357 -28.46 25.99 9.19
N VAL A 358 -28.49 25.12 8.18
CA VAL A 358 -27.30 24.43 7.64
C VAL A 358 -26.96 24.87 6.22
N LYS A 359 -27.75 25.78 5.64
CA LYS A 359 -27.56 26.21 4.27
C LYS A 359 -26.20 26.88 4.10
N ASP A 360 -25.45 26.40 3.08
CA ASP A 360 -24.11 26.86 2.72
C ASP A 360 -23.05 26.69 3.85
N LYS A 361 -23.30 25.84 4.86
CA LYS A 361 -22.42 25.56 5.99
C LYS A 361 -21.84 24.15 5.96
N LEU A 362 -20.82 23.89 6.76
CA LEU A 362 -20.35 22.54 7.07
C LEU A 362 -21.22 21.94 8.18
N VAL A 363 -21.60 20.68 8.04
CA VAL A 363 -22.29 19.94 9.08
C VAL A 363 -21.40 18.91 9.72
N LEU A 364 -21.41 18.84 11.06
CA LEU A 364 -20.70 17.84 11.84
C LEU A 364 -21.69 16.74 12.23
N ILE A 365 -21.35 15.48 11.88
CA ILE A 365 -22.22 14.31 12.05
C ILE A 365 -21.46 13.21 12.81
N LYS A 366 -22.09 12.60 13.79
CA LYS A 366 -21.59 11.40 14.45
C LYS A 366 -21.87 10.15 13.60
N ARG A 367 -20.88 9.27 13.44
CA ARG A 367 -21.05 7.95 12.82
C ARG A 367 -22.09 7.10 13.59
N GLY A 368 -22.79 6.20 12.88
CA GLY A 368 -23.81 5.30 13.43
C GLY A 368 -25.26 5.77 13.16
N ARG A 369 -26.23 4.93 13.48
CA ARG A 369 -27.68 5.05 13.26
C ARG A 369 -28.18 5.12 11.82
N SER A 370 -27.35 5.44 10.85
CA SER A 370 -27.64 5.41 9.41
C SER A 370 -26.33 5.25 8.62
N ASN A 371 -26.42 4.84 7.37
CA ASN A 371 -25.28 4.68 6.48
C ASN A 371 -24.75 6.04 5.96
N PHE A 372 -23.58 6.02 5.31
CA PHE A 372 -22.97 7.26 4.80
C PHE A 372 -23.78 7.90 3.70
N ALA A 373 -24.40 7.10 2.81
CA ALA A 373 -25.20 7.62 1.71
C ALA A 373 -26.39 8.42 2.23
N GLU A 374 -27.10 7.92 3.23
CA GLU A 374 -28.22 8.64 3.86
C GLU A 374 -27.76 9.94 4.53
N LYS A 375 -26.64 9.92 5.27
CA LYS A 375 -26.09 11.12 5.91
C LYS A 375 -25.74 12.21 4.90
N LEU A 376 -25.07 11.83 3.81
CA LEU A 376 -24.71 12.77 2.74
C LEU A 376 -25.95 13.27 2.00
N ALA A 377 -26.91 12.40 1.68
CA ALA A 377 -28.15 12.77 0.99
C ALA A 377 -29.01 13.73 1.81
N PHE A 378 -29.17 13.49 3.11
CA PHE A 378 -29.94 14.39 3.99
C PHE A 378 -29.27 15.73 4.16
N ALA A 379 -27.93 15.77 4.32
CA ALA A 379 -27.18 17.03 4.37
C ALA A 379 -27.31 17.83 3.06
N SER A 380 -27.18 17.15 1.91
CA SER A 380 -27.36 17.76 0.58
C SER A 380 -28.76 18.33 0.41
N LYS A 381 -29.79 17.57 0.77
CA LYS A 381 -31.18 17.99 0.72
C LYS A 381 -31.47 19.18 1.65
N ALA A 382 -30.78 19.26 2.79
CA ALA A 382 -30.88 20.38 3.73
C ALA A 382 -30.08 21.62 3.28
N GLY A 383 -29.32 21.53 2.17
CA GLY A 383 -28.55 22.64 1.59
C GLY A 383 -27.19 22.85 2.22
N ALA A 384 -26.64 21.88 2.94
CA ALA A 384 -25.30 21.97 3.46
C ALA A 384 -24.25 22.05 2.34
N LYS A 385 -23.14 22.76 2.58
CA LYS A 385 -22.03 22.90 1.64
C LYS A 385 -21.12 21.67 1.66
N GLY A 386 -20.96 21.05 2.83
CA GLY A 386 -20.16 19.84 3.03
C GLY A 386 -20.46 19.17 4.36
N VAL A 387 -19.98 17.96 4.50
CA VAL A 387 -20.22 17.06 5.62
C VAL A 387 -18.90 16.60 6.23
N LEU A 388 -18.76 16.71 7.53
CA LEU A 388 -17.71 16.10 8.35
C LEU A 388 -18.33 15.02 9.21
N ILE A 389 -17.94 13.75 9.02
CA ILE A 389 -18.43 12.63 9.82
C ILE A 389 -17.30 12.18 10.74
N TYR A 390 -17.52 12.26 12.06
CA TYR A 390 -16.54 11.77 13.02
C TYR A 390 -16.86 10.37 13.53
N ASN A 391 -15.82 9.60 13.87
CA ASN A 391 -15.95 8.22 14.30
C ASN A 391 -16.68 8.14 15.67
N ASN A 392 -17.35 7.00 15.90
CA ASN A 392 -17.95 6.63 17.18
C ASN A 392 -17.07 5.69 18.02
N LEU A 393 -16.02 5.12 17.40
CA LEU A 393 -14.96 4.32 18.02
C LEU A 393 -13.64 5.08 17.95
N GLU A 394 -12.66 4.68 18.76
CA GLU A 394 -11.32 5.28 18.69
C GLU A 394 -10.66 5.06 17.31
N GLY A 395 -9.81 5.99 16.94
CA GLY A 395 -9.06 5.99 15.68
C GLY A 395 -9.77 6.65 14.51
N ALA A 396 -9.01 6.81 13.43
CA ALA A 396 -9.49 7.28 12.13
C ALA A 396 -10.29 6.17 11.41
N PHE A 397 -11.06 6.54 10.40
CA PHE A 397 -11.77 5.60 9.56
C PHE A 397 -11.99 6.18 8.16
N ALA A 398 -12.13 5.31 7.17
CA ALA A 398 -12.53 5.68 5.82
C ALA A 398 -14.03 5.47 5.63
N GLY A 399 -14.65 6.35 4.87
CA GLY A 399 -16.06 6.24 4.47
C GLY A 399 -16.19 6.06 2.96
N ALA A 400 -17.18 5.29 2.52
CA ALA A 400 -17.49 5.11 1.11
C ALA A 400 -19.01 5.08 0.88
N VAL A 401 -19.42 5.51 -0.32
CA VAL A 401 -20.77 5.35 -0.84
C VAL A 401 -20.71 4.73 -2.23
N THR A 402 -21.63 3.82 -2.52
CA THR A 402 -21.67 3.08 -3.78
C THR A 402 -22.15 3.92 -4.96
N GLU A 403 -23.05 4.89 -4.69
CA GLU A 403 -23.55 5.81 -5.72
C GLU A 403 -23.02 7.22 -5.45
N PRO A 404 -22.56 7.95 -6.49
CA PRO A 404 -22.05 9.31 -6.34
C PRO A 404 -23.10 10.26 -5.76
N ILE A 405 -22.76 10.95 -4.68
CA ILE A 405 -23.64 11.94 -4.06
C ILE A 405 -23.01 13.34 -4.25
N PRO A 406 -23.76 14.34 -4.77
CA PRO A 406 -23.22 15.64 -5.19
C PRO A 406 -22.95 16.59 -4.01
N ILE A 407 -22.46 16.09 -2.89
CA ILE A 407 -22.04 16.90 -1.73
C ILE A 407 -20.63 16.47 -1.30
N ILE A 408 -19.84 17.42 -0.85
CA ILE A 408 -18.51 17.22 -0.32
C ILE A 408 -18.59 16.50 1.03
N GLY A 409 -17.84 15.43 1.22
CA GLY A 409 -17.83 14.65 2.46
C GLY A 409 -16.44 14.22 2.86
N ALA A 410 -16.15 14.32 4.15
CA ALA A 410 -14.92 13.80 4.74
C ALA A 410 -15.17 13.22 6.15
N THR A 411 -14.20 12.43 6.61
CA THR A 411 -14.23 11.80 7.93
C THR A 411 -13.15 12.37 8.84
N LEU A 412 -13.38 12.25 10.14
CA LEU A 412 -12.51 12.65 11.24
C LEU A 412 -12.45 11.51 12.28
N SER A 413 -11.38 11.44 13.05
CA SER A 413 -11.32 10.56 14.21
C SER A 413 -12.38 10.94 15.28
N LYS A 414 -12.60 10.05 16.24
CA LYS A 414 -13.51 10.32 17.37
C LYS A 414 -13.02 11.52 18.19
N THR A 415 -11.75 11.52 18.54
CA THR A 415 -11.12 12.58 19.35
C THR A 415 -11.26 13.95 18.70
N GLU A 416 -10.98 14.06 17.39
CA GLU A 416 -11.11 15.31 16.63
C GLU A 416 -12.57 15.79 16.56
N GLY A 417 -13.50 14.87 16.28
CA GLY A 417 -14.92 15.19 16.22
C GLY A 417 -15.51 15.64 17.57
N GLU A 418 -15.09 15.01 18.66
CA GLU A 418 -15.49 15.38 20.02
C GLU A 418 -14.88 16.73 20.45
N ALA A 419 -13.65 17.04 20.02
CA ALA A 419 -13.03 18.35 20.22
C ALA A 419 -13.84 19.46 19.51
N LEU A 420 -14.23 19.24 18.23
CA LEU A 420 -15.09 20.17 17.50
C LEU A 420 -16.46 20.35 18.16
N LEU A 421 -17.08 19.26 18.62
CA LEU A 421 -18.37 19.31 19.30
C LEU A 421 -18.27 20.07 20.62
N SER A 422 -17.19 19.87 21.37
CA SER A 422 -16.91 20.58 22.62
C SER A 422 -16.78 22.09 22.37
N LEU A 423 -16.01 22.45 21.33
CA LEU A 423 -15.81 23.85 20.94
C LEU A 423 -17.13 24.52 20.48
N LEU A 424 -17.98 23.80 19.73
CA LEU A 424 -19.30 24.26 19.33
C LEU A 424 -20.18 24.58 20.56
N LYS A 425 -20.16 23.72 21.59
CA LYS A 425 -20.90 23.93 22.84
C LYS A 425 -20.36 25.15 23.60
N GLN A 426 -19.04 25.28 23.75
CA GLN A 426 -18.41 26.42 24.46
C GLN A 426 -18.70 27.77 23.79
N ARG A 427 -18.69 27.82 22.46
CA ARG A 427 -18.89 29.05 21.66
C ARG A 427 -20.33 29.28 21.26
N LYS A 428 -21.29 28.62 21.91
CA LYS A 428 -22.74 28.75 21.60
C LYS A 428 -23.03 28.54 20.11
N HIS A 429 -22.43 27.50 19.51
CA HIS A 429 -22.55 27.09 18.10
C HIS A 429 -22.01 28.10 17.05
N LYS A 430 -21.14 29.04 17.44
CA LYS A 430 -20.48 29.97 16.53
C LYS A 430 -19.01 29.59 16.30
N VAL A 431 -18.80 28.56 15.49
CA VAL A 431 -17.46 28.09 15.11
C VAL A 431 -17.29 28.21 13.61
N LYS A 432 -16.22 28.88 13.19
CA LYS A 432 -15.80 28.95 11.79
C LYS A 432 -14.64 27.99 11.55
N VAL A 433 -14.66 27.38 10.40
CA VAL A 433 -13.70 26.41 9.93
C VAL A 433 -13.11 26.93 8.61
N ASP A 434 -11.82 27.11 8.58
CA ASP A 434 -11.08 27.49 7.38
C ASP A 434 -10.58 26.22 6.69
N THR A 435 -11.11 25.95 5.49
CA THR A 435 -10.75 24.76 4.70
C THR A 435 -9.62 25.06 3.76
N HIS A 436 -8.63 24.18 3.69
CA HIS A 436 -7.47 24.30 2.79
C HIS A 436 -6.92 22.90 2.45
N TYR A 437 -5.80 22.85 1.75
CA TYR A 437 -5.02 21.65 1.54
C TYR A 437 -3.70 21.75 2.29
N SER A 438 -3.32 20.66 2.94
CA SER A 438 -2.02 20.50 3.58
C SER A 438 -1.22 19.42 2.87
N VAL A 439 0.07 19.62 2.70
CA VAL A 439 0.95 18.58 2.14
C VAL A 439 1.41 17.68 3.28
N LYS A 440 1.07 16.40 3.19
CA LYS A 440 1.55 15.35 4.09
C LYS A 440 2.54 14.47 3.34
N GLN A 441 3.62 14.10 4.00
CA GLN A 441 4.65 13.21 3.46
C GLN A 441 5.38 12.50 4.59
N ASP A 442 6.10 11.44 4.27
CA ASP A 442 6.91 10.71 5.26
C ASP A 442 6.12 10.15 6.46
N LEU A 443 4.83 9.88 6.26
CA LEU A 443 3.99 9.17 7.22
C LEU A 443 3.81 7.72 6.79
N MET A 444 3.68 6.82 7.74
CA MET A 444 3.30 5.43 7.44
C MET A 444 1.86 5.36 6.94
N ALA A 445 1.64 4.60 5.87
CA ALA A 445 0.27 4.32 5.43
C ALA A 445 -0.46 3.47 6.49
N PRO A 446 -1.68 3.84 6.91
CA PRO A 446 -2.40 3.11 7.96
C PRO A 446 -2.67 1.63 7.62
N PHE A 447 -2.81 1.31 6.34
CA PHE A 447 -3.03 -0.07 5.88
C PHE A 447 -1.74 -0.90 5.81
N SER A 448 -0.55 -0.26 5.80
CA SER A 448 0.71 -1.00 5.70
C SER A 448 0.84 -1.99 6.84
N SER A 449 1.00 -3.26 6.51
CA SER A 449 1.18 -4.33 7.49
C SER A 449 2.41 -4.09 8.36
N ARG A 450 2.38 -4.59 9.59
CA ARG A 450 3.42 -4.45 10.60
C ARG A 450 3.93 -5.81 11.03
N GLY A 451 5.25 -5.91 11.21
CA GLY A 451 5.87 -7.07 11.80
C GLY A 451 5.56 -7.23 13.30
N PRO A 452 6.38 -8.02 13.97
CA PRO A 452 7.41 -8.89 13.42
C PRO A 452 6.86 -10.16 12.79
N VAL A 453 7.74 -11.04 12.30
CA VAL A 453 7.38 -12.38 11.86
C VAL A 453 7.31 -13.31 13.08
N THR A 454 6.31 -14.18 13.13
CA THR A 454 6.21 -15.19 14.19
C THR A 454 7.38 -16.18 14.12
N GLU A 455 7.79 -16.75 15.26
CA GLU A 455 8.86 -17.75 15.40
C GLU A 455 10.28 -17.22 15.16
N THR A 456 10.53 -16.52 14.08
CA THR A 456 11.86 -15.94 13.80
C THR A 456 12.06 -14.59 14.47
N TRP A 457 10.98 -13.95 14.85
CA TRP A 457 10.97 -12.61 15.46
C TRP A 457 11.72 -11.57 14.61
N GLU A 458 11.79 -11.80 13.30
CA GLU A 458 12.44 -10.88 12.38
C GLU A 458 11.68 -9.59 12.20
N ILE A 459 12.43 -8.51 12.03
CA ILE A 459 11.89 -7.19 11.72
C ILE A 459 11.36 -7.20 10.28
N LYS A 460 10.06 -6.94 10.10
CA LYS A 460 9.42 -6.68 8.82
C LYS A 460 8.43 -5.51 8.99
N PRO A 461 8.26 -4.66 7.95
CA PRO A 461 8.97 -4.66 6.67
C PRO A 461 10.47 -4.43 6.86
N ASP A 462 11.29 -4.76 5.85
CA ASP A 462 12.72 -4.43 5.85
C ASP A 462 12.93 -2.91 5.69
N LEU A 463 12.11 -2.28 4.83
CA LEU A 463 12.07 -0.83 4.61
C LEU A 463 10.68 -0.42 4.09
N VAL A 464 10.44 0.87 3.95
CA VAL A 464 9.21 1.39 3.36
C VAL A 464 9.49 2.26 2.13
N ALA A 465 8.51 2.34 1.24
CA ALA A 465 8.56 3.17 0.03
C ALA A 465 7.18 3.80 -0.23
N PRO A 466 7.09 4.80 -1.14
CA PRO A 466 5.81 5.42 -1.49
C PRO A 466 4.77 4.40 -1.94
N GLY A 467 3.62 4.39 -1.29
CA GLY A 467 2.52 3.45 -1.56
C GLY A 467 1.13 4.09 -1.52
N VAL A 468 1.03 5.43 -1.50
CA VAL A 468 -0.25 6.15 -1.44
C VAL A 468 -0.34 7.13 -2.60
N ALA A 469 -1.46 7.13 -3.31
CA ALA A 469 -1.74 7.96 -4.49
C ALA A 469 -0.63 7.85 -5.55
N ILE A 470 -0.20 6.62 -5.84
CA ILE A 470 0.86 6.36 -6.82
C ILE A 470 0.25 6.23 -8.20
N GLN A 471 0.58 7.19 -9.06
CA GLN A 471 0.18 7.16 -10.46
C GLN A 471 1.08 6.22 -11.27
N SER A 472 0.48 5.32 -12.06
CA SER A 472 1.21 4.46 -12.97
C SER A 472 0.34 4.04 -14.16
N THR A 473 0.94 3.26 -15.06
CA THR A 473 0.30 2.71 -16.26
C THR A 473 -0.79 1.70 -15.90
N VAL A 474 -1.88 1.71 -16.64
CA VAL A 474 -2.92 0.66 -16.61
C VAL A 474 -3.38 0.41 -18.04
N PRO A 475 -4.06 -0.71 -18.36
CA PRO A 475 -4.59 -0.90 -19.69
C PRO A 475 -5.34 0.32 -20.21
N LYS A 476 -4.84 0.91 -21.30
CA LYS A 476 -5.39 2.11 -21.97
C LYS A 476 -5.25 3.44 -21.22
N GLY A 477 -4.35 3.58 -20.25
CA GLY A 477 -4.15 4.87 -19.59
C GLY A 477 -3.31 4.83 -18.32
N TYR A 478 -3.69 5.67 -17.35
CA TYR A 478 -2.97 5.87 -16.10
C TYR A 478 -3.98 5.94 -14.95
N LEU A 479 -3.58 5.45 -13.78
CA LEU A 479 -4.43 5.42 -12.60
C LEU A 479 -3.60 5.63 -11.33
N ASP A 480 -4.19 6.28 -10.32
CA ASP A 480 -3.59 6.40 -8.99
C ASP A 480 -4.08 5.23 -8.13
N LEU A 481 -3.15 4.44 -7.58
CA LEU A 481 -3.46 3.33 -6.66
C LEU A 481 -2.78 3.50 -5.32
N ASN A 482 -3.31 2.78 -4.32
CA ASN A 482 -2.76 2.70 -2.98
C ASN A 482 -2.46 1.24 -2.63
N GLY A 483 -1.37 1.00 -1.94
CA GLY A 483 -0.99 -0.34 -1.46
C GLY A 483 0.51 -0.49 -1.27
N THR A 484 0.90 -1.46 -0.48
CA THR A 484 2.28 -1.96 -0.44
C THR A 484 2.71 -2.57 -1.78
N SER A 485 1.74 -2.97 -2.59
CA SER A 485 1.91 -3.37 -3.99
C SER A 485 2.44 -2.25 -4.89
N MET A 486 2.25 -0.97 -4.51
CA MET A 486 2.82 0.19 -5.20
C MET A 486 4.17 0.58 -4.58
N ALA A 487 4.41 0.22 -3.34
CA ALA A 487 5.69 0.48 -2.65
C ALA A 487 6.80 -0.47 -3.12
N SER A 488 6.53 -1.78 -3.20
CA SER A 488 7.54 -2.78 -3.59
C SER A 488 8.17 -2.52 -4.98
N PRO A 489 7.45 -2.13 -6.04
CA PRO A 489 8.07 -1.86 -7.34
C PRO A 489 9.00 -0.65 -7.33
N HIS A 490 8.85 0.33 -6.43
CA HIS A 490 9.86 1.38 -6.25
C HIS A 490 11.21 0.79 -5.80
N VAL A 491 11.16 -0.19 -4.91
CA VAL A 491 12.36 -0.87 -4.41
C VAL A 491 12.94 -1.81 -5.48
N ALA A 492 12.10 -2.51 -6.24
CA ALA A 492 12.57 -3.35 -7.35
C ALA A 492 13.27 -2.52 -8.44
N GLY A 493 12.72 -1.36 -8.80
CA GLY A 493 13.39 -0.42 -9.70
C GLY A 493 14.71 0.12 -9.13
N ALA A 494 14.76 0.45 -7.83
CA ALA A 494 16.00 0.87 -7.17
C ALA A 494 17.06 -0.24 -7.16
N ALA A 495 16.66 -1.50 -6.95
CA ALA A 495 17.55 -2.65 -7.07
C ALA A 495 18.10 -2.78 -8.50
N ALA A 496 17.26 -2.58 -9.53
CA ALA A 496 17.72 -2.59 -10.92
C ALA A 496 18.78 -1.50 -11.20
N LEU A 497 18.63 -0.30 -10.64
CA LEU A 497 19.64 0.76 -10.78
C LEU A 497 20.97 0.40 -10.10
N LEU A 498 20.92 -0.25 -8.92
CA LEU A 498 22.11 -0.72 -8.22
C LEU A 498 22.82 -1.85 -8.97
N ILE A 499 22.08 -2.78 -9.56
CA ILE A 499 22.64 -3.87 -10.38
C ILE A 499 23.25 -3.31 -11.67
N GLU A 500 22.64 -2.31 -12.32
CA GLU A 500 23.27 -1.60 -13.45
C GLU A 500 24.61 -0.98 -13.04
N GLN A 501 24.69 -0.40 -11.85
CA GLN A 501 25.92 0.22 -11.33
C GLN A 501 26.97 -0.81 -10.93
N HIS A 502 26.53 -1.91 -10.31
CA HIS A 502 27.35 -2.98 -9.72
C HIS A 502 26.89 -4.37 -10.17
N PRO A 503 27.17 -4.78 -11.41
CA PRO A 503 26.67 -6.05 -11.94
C PRO A 503 27.15 -7.31 -11.18
N ASP A 504 28.25 -7.18 -10.45
CA ASP A 504 28.84 -8.28 -9.67
C ASP A 504 28.29 -8.36 -8.23
N TRP A 505 27.41 -7.44 -7.82
CA TRP A 505 26.87 -7.48 -6.48
C TRP A 505 25.91 -8.64 -6.27
N LYS A 506 26.01 -9.23 -5.09
CA LYS A 506 25.07 -10.25 -4.62
C LYS A 506 23.80 -9.60 -4.06
N PRO A 507 22.68 -10.33 -3.99
CA PRO A 507 21.43 -9.82 -3.43
C PRO A 507 21.57 -9.21 -2.03
N GLU A 508 22.42 -9.79 -1.16
CA GLU A 508 22.71 -9.25 0.18
C GLU A 508 23.35 -7.85 0.12
N GLN A 509 24.24 -7.60 -0.85
CA GLN A 509 24.88 -6.29 -1.01
C GLN A 509 23.89 -5.25 -1.52
N VAL A 510 23.03 -5.63 -2.48
CA VAL A 510 21.93 -4.77 -2.96
C VAL A 510 20.96 -4.46 -1.82
N LYS A 511 20.52 -5.47 -1.04
CA LYS A 511 19.67 -5.29 0.14
C LYS A 511 20.34 -4.36 1.15
N SER A 512 21.63 -4.58 1.46
CA SER A 512 22.37 -3.74 2.40
C SER A 512 22.43 -2.28 1.92
N ALA A 513 22.75 -2.01 0.65
CA ALA A 513 22.81 -0.67 0.10
C ALA A 513 21.47 0.07 0.23
N LEU A 514 20.37 -0.61 -0.06
CA LEU A 514 19.03 -0.05 0.05
C LEU A 514 18.65 0.26 1.51
N LEU A 515 18.88 -0.67 2.43
CA LEU A 515 18.48 -0.54 3.83
C LEU A 515 19.40 0.43 4.60
N ASN A 516 20.70 0.41 4.33
CA ASN A 516 21.67 1.28 5.00
C ASN A 516 21.54 2.76 4.57
N SER A 517 20.77 3.06 3.53
CA SER A 517 20.62 4.41 2.98
C SER A 517 19.22 5.01 3.21
N THR A 518 18.44 4.44 4.13
CA THR A 518 17.05 4.87 4.37
C THR A 518 16.96 6.13 5.23
N LYS A 519 15.78 6.73 5.26
CA LYS A 519 15.40 7.82 6.16
C LYS A 519 14.38 7.31 7.18
N ARG A 520 14.68 7.41 8.47
CA ARG A 520 13.72 7.15 9.54
C ARG A 520 12.55 8.11 9.47
N LEU A 521 11.35 7.61 9.71
CA LEU A 521 10.11 8.36 9.65
C LEU A 521 9.56 8.64 11.04
N GLN A 522 8.79 9.72 11.15
CA GLN A 522 8.12 10.15 12.36
C GLN A 522 6.63 10.37 12.08
N ASP A 523 5.79 10.16 13.09
CA ASP A 523 4.38 10.50 13.02
C ASP A 523 4.16 12.04 13.04
N GLU A 524 2.91 12.46 12.94
CA GLU A 524 2.55 13.89 12.94
C GLU A 524 2.87 14.61 14.27
N GLN A 525 3.12 13.86 15.33
CA GLN A 525 3.53 14.37 16.64
C GLN A 525 5.06 14.40 16.81
N GLY A 526 5.82 13.95 15.81
CA GLY A 526 7.28 13.88 15.83
C GLY A 526 7.84 12.66 16.57
N LYS A 527 7.00 11.67 16.88
CA LYS A 527 7.42 10.40 17.48
C LYS A 527 7.90 9.48 16.35
N GLU A 528 9.07 8.89 16.50
CA GLU A 528 9.59 7.90 15.55
C GLU A 528 8.71 6.65 15.50
N TYR A 529 8.48 6.15 14.28
CA TYR A 529 7.91 4.82 14.09
C TYR A 529 8.91 3.75 14.53
N LEU A 530 8.39 2.67 15.08
CA LEU A 530 9.22 1.58 15.58
C LEU A 530 9.75 0.69 14.44
N PRO A 531 10.87 -0.02 14.65
CA PRO A 531 11.45 -0.93 13.64
C PRO A 531 10.46 -1.91 13.00
N PHE A 532 9.55 -2.51 13.76
CA PHE A 532 8.54 -3.42 13.20
C PHE A 532 7.45 -2.71 12.37
N GLU A 533 7.42 -1.36 12.37
CA GLU A 533 6.50 -0.55 11.57
C GLU A 533 7.13 -0.09 10.25
N GLN A 534 8.38 0.40 10.30
CA GLN A 534 9.06 1.03 9.17
C GLN A 534 10.32 0.31 8.69
N GLY A 535 10.78 -0.75 9.39
CA GLY A 535 12.07 -1.37 9.14
C GLY A 535 13.23 -0.39 9.38
N ALA A 536 14.14 -0.34 8.45
CA ALA A 536 15.24 0.63 8.45
C ALA A 536 14.78 2.08 8.16
N GLY A 537 13.60 2.25 7.52
CA GLY A 537 13.07 3.57 7.16
C GLY A 537 12.63 3.67 5.69
N ARG A 538 12.41 4.90 5.19
CA ARG A 538 11.99 5.13 3.81
C ARG A 538 13.17 5.09 2.84
N LEU A 539 12.96 4.42 1.71
CA LEU A 539 13.89 4.32 0.57
C LEU A 539 14.44 5.69 0.13
N GLN A 540 15.76 5.77 -0.04
CA GLN A 540 16.48 6.89 -0.66
C GLN A 540 17.45 6.36 -1.73
N VAL A 541 17.02 6.38 -2.99
CA VAL A 541 17.76 5.77 -4.11
C VAL A 541 19.07 6.53 -4.37
N ASP A 542 19.05 7.85 -4.32
CA ASP A 542 20.25 8.69 -4.50
C ASP A 542 21.33 8.40 -3.44
N LYS A 543 20.92 8.09 -2.22
CA LYS A 543 21.83 7.71 -1.14
C LYS A 543 22.37 6.29 -1.32
N ALA A 544 21.51 5.36 -1.73
CA ALA A 544 21.91 3.98 -2.00
C ALA A 544 22.95 3.90 -3.13
N ILE A 545 22.75 4.64 -4.22
CA ILE A 545 23.69 4.73 -5.35
C ILE A 545 25.04 5.38 -4.95
N GLN A 546 25.03 6.29 -3.99
CA GLN A 546 26.23 7.01 -3.54
C GLN A 546 26.93 6.33 -2.36
N THR A 547 26.32 5.30 -1.77
CA THR A 547 26.92 4.65 -0.60
C THR A 547 28.30 4.08 -0.92
N SER A 548 29.16 4.16 0.05
CA SER A 548 30.51 3.61 0.00
C SER A 548 30.75 2.58 1.11
N THR A 549 29.69 2.29 1.86
CA THR A 549 29.70 1.37 3.01
C THR A 549 28.48 0.46 2.95
N LEU A 550 28.72 -0.85 3.05
CA LEU A 550 27.64 -1.85 3.20
C LEU A 550 27.77 -2.52 4.56
N ILE A 551 26.67 -2.57 5.30
CA ILE A 551 26.61 -3.27 6.58
C ILE A 551 25.61 -4.39 6.48
N SER A 552 26.04 -5.59 6.81
CA SER A 552 25.20 -6.80 6.85
C SER A 552 25.36 -7.59 8.16
N PRO A 553 24.28 -8.15 8.71
CA PRO A 553 22.87 -7.92 8.32
C PRO A 553 22.44 -6.46 8.57
N ALA A 554 21.53 -5.96 7.74
CA ALA A 554 21.03 -4.59 7.83
C ALA A 554 19.89 -4.41 8.87
N THR A 555 19.39 -5.50 9.44
CA THR A 555 18.43 -5.56 10.55
C THR A 555 18.89 -6.60 11.57
N LEU A 556 18.70 -6.32 12.87
CA LEU A 556 19.22 -7.14 13.95
C LEU A 556 18.09 -7.72 14.79
N SER A 557 17.81 -9.02 14.66
CA SER A 557 16.89 -9.73 15.54
C SER A 557 17.66 -10.51 16.60
N PHE A 558 17.44 -10.20 17.87
CA PHE A 558 17.99 -10.94 19.01
C PHE A 558 17.05 -12.06 19.49
N GLY A 559 15.90 -12.22 18.82
CA GLY A 559 14.94 -13.26 19.13
C GLY A 559 14.15 -13.01 20.42
N GLU A 560 13.83 -14.09 21.09
CA GLU A 560 13.12 -14.12 22.34
C GLU A 560 14.03 -14.67 23.46
N LEU A 561 13.81 -14.17 24.67
CA LEU A 561 14.41 -14.67 25.91
C LEU A 561 13.33 -14.93 26.93
N GLU A 562 13.26 -16.15 27.43
CA GLU A 562 12.48 -16.43 28.63
C GLU A 562 13.03 -15.62 29.80
N LYS A 563 12.13 -15.05 30.61
CA LYS A 563 12.53 -14.34 31.81
C LYS A 563 13.06 -15.32 32.84
N GLY A 564 14.26 -15.08 33.32
CA GLY A 564 14.97 -15.91 34.28
C GLY A 564 15.64 -15.11 35.39
N GLU A 565 16.54 -15.75 36.11
CA GLU A 565 17.29 -15.14 37.22
C GLU A 565 18.78 -14.89 36.86
N HIS A 566 19.14 -15.08 35.59
CA HIS A 566 20.53 -15.04 35.13
C HIS A 566 20.78 -13.90 34.17
N VAL A 567 22.03 -13.53 34.03
CA VAL A 567 22.52 -12.69 32.94
C VAL A 567 22.72 -13.58 31.71
N VAL A 568 22.17 -13.15 30.57
CA VAL A 568 22.27 -13.87 29.29
C VAL A 568 22.94 -12.97 28.26
N GLU A 569 23.83 -13.54 27.48
CA GLU A 569 24.49 -12.88 26.36
C GLU A 569 23.84 -13.32 25.03
N LYS A 570 23.53 -12.36 24.18
CA LYS A 570 23.08 -12.57 22.79
C LYS A 570 24.07 -11.90 21.85
N GLU A 571 24.59 -12.66 20.93
CA GLU A 571 25.60 -12.22 19.98
C GLU A 571 25.05 -12.14 18.56
N VAL A 572 25.42 -11.06 17.86
CA VAL A 572 25.18 -10.91 16.42
C VAL A 572 26.49 -10.51 15.76
N THR A 573 26.88 -11.24 14.72
CA THR A 573 28.02 -10.85 13.90
C THR A 573 27.61 -9.84 12.85
N ILE A 574 28.21 -8.66 12.87
CA ILE A 574 28.01 -7.59 11.90
C ILE A 574 29.25 -7.51 11.02
N SER A 575 29.04 -7.32 9.73
CA SER A 575 30.12 -7.09 8.76
C SER A 575 30.00 -5.69 8.16
N ILE A 576 31.09 -4.92 8.19
CA ILE A 576 31.23 -3.67 7.46
C ILE A 576 32.09 -3.92 6.23
N GLU A 577 31.56 -3.65 5.05
CA GLU A 577 32.24 -3.71 3.77
C GLU A 577 32.49 -2.27 3.27
N ASN A 578 33.74 -1.89 3.17
CA ASN A 578 34.16 -0.60 2.61
C ASN A 578 34.41 -0.79 1.11
N ILE A 579 33.45 -0.37 0.28
CA ILE A 579 33.56 -0.48 -1.19
C ILE A 579 34.37 0.66 -1.83
N SER A 580 34.72 1.69 -1.06
CA SER A 580 35.60 2.76 -1.53
C SER A 580 37.06 2.31 -1.72
N LYS A 581 37.88 3.10 -2.38
CA LYS A 581 39.32 2.81 -2.57
C LYS A 581 40.18 3.18 -1.36
N SER A 582 39.68 4.03 -0.47
CA SER A 582 40.42 4.52 0.71
C SER A 582 40.00 3.78 1.98
N GLN A 583 40.91 3.68 2.94
CA GLN A 583 40.59 3.22 4.28
C GLN A 583 39.59 4.16 4.94
N LYS A 584 38.64 3.59 5.70
CA LYS A 584 37.65 4.31 6.49
C LYS A 584 37.67 3.87 7.95
N ASP A 585 37.47 4.84 8.83
CA ASP A 585 37.28 4.61 10.27
C ASP A 585 35.81 4.80 10.62
N TYR A 586 35.23 3.82 11.26
CA TYR A 586 33.84 3.79 11.70
C TYR A 586 33.75 3.89 13.21
N THR A 587 32.80 4.66 13.68
CA THR A 587 32.39 4.69 15.09
C THR A 587 31.01 4.03 15.19
N ILE A 588 30.86 3.17 16.19
CA ILE A 588 29.60 2.49 16.48
C ILE A 588 29.04 3.09 17.75
N ASP A 589 27.82 3.60 17.68
CA ASP A 589 27.12 4.16 18.82
C ASP A 589 26.01 3.20 19.29
N PRO A 590 25.93 2.93 20.58
CA PRO A 590 24.85 2.12 21.14
C PRO A 590 23.50 2.82 20.95
N PRO A 591 22.37 2.11 21.16
CA PRO A 591 21.04 2.71 21.12
C PRO A 591 20.95 3.92 22.06
N ILE A 592 20.26 4.95 21.58
CA ILE A 592 20.03 6.17 22.38
C ILE A 592 19.06 5.85 23.51
N GLY A 593 19.49 6.11 24.74
CA GLY A 593 18.74 5.84 25.97
C GLY A 593 19.22 4.56 26.65
N GLU A 594 19.41 4.63 27.97
CA GLU A 594 19.69 3.45 28.77
C GLU A 594 18.40 2.63 28.90
N ILE A 595 18.46 1.37 28.51
CA ILE A 595 17.42 0.39 28.83
C ILE A 595 17.89 -0.36 30.07
N ASP A 596 17.19 -0.20 31.18
CA ASP A 596 17.49 -0.93 32.42
C ASP A 596 17.58 -2.42 32.10
N GLY A 597 18.73 -3.03 32.45
CA GLY A 597 18.97 -4.44 32.26
C GLY A 597 19.53 -4.85 30.88
N ILE A 598 19.87 -3.93 29.98
CA ILE A 598 20.65 -4.22 28.77
C ILE A 598 21.95 -3.41 28.79
N SER A 599 23.07 -4.10 28.56
CA SER A 599 24.35 -3.48 28.25
C SER A 599 24.91 -4.02 26.94
N TRP A 600 25.62 -3.17 26.22
CA TRP A 600 26.14 -3.48 24.90
C TRP A 600 27.65 -3.55 24.92
N GLU A 601 28.22 -4.62 24.37
CA GLU A 601 29.67 -4.80 24.21
C GLU A 601 29.98 -4.96 22.72
N PHE A 602 30.84 -4.09 22.18
CA PHE A 602 31.31 -4.09 20.80
C PHE A 602 32.59 -3.25 20.64
N GLU A 603 33.25 -3.38 19.49
CA GLU A 603 34.38 -2.54 19.11
C GLU A 603 33.87 -1.15 18.73
N GLU A 604 34.01 -0.14 19.62
CA GLU A 604 33.50 1.22 19.41
C GLU A 604 34.08 1.90 18.14
N ARG A 605 35.27 1.48 17.73
CA ARG A 605 35.94 2.00 16.52
C ARG A 605 36.46 0.87 15.67
N VAL A 606 36.02 0.82 14.43
CA VAL A 606 36.38 -0.20 13.45
C VAL A 606 37.05 0.45 12.25
N THR A 607 38.30 0.09 11.98
CA THR A 607 38.99 0.52 10.77
C THR A 607 38.87 -0.55 9.69
N VAL A 608 38.44 -0.17 8.48
CA VAL A 608 38.28 -1.06 7.33
C VAL A 608 39.05 -0.49 6.14
N ASN A 609 39.98 -1.26 5.61
CA ASN A 609 40.74 -0.87 4.43
C ASN A 609 39.81 -0.68 3.21
N GLY A 610 40.26 0.08 2.20
CA GLY A 610 39.52 0.22 0.95
C GLY A 610 39.31 -1.14 0.27
N GLN A 611 38.14 -1.36 -0.33
CA GLN A 611 37.75 -2.59 -1.03
C GLN A 611 37.93 -3.85 -0.16
N SER A 612 37.59 -3.75 1.12
CA SER A 612 37.68 -4.89 2.06
C SER A 612 36.50 -4.93 3.02
N LYS A 613 36.34 -6.10 3.65
CA LYS A 613 35.26 -6.40 4.61
C LYS A 613 35.88 -6.76 5.95
N LYS A 614 35.32 -6.26 7.05
CA LYS A 614 35.67 -6.64 8.41
C LYS A 614 34.41 -7.03 9.17
N ALA A 615 34.45 -8.18 9.81
CA ALA A 615 33.39 -8.63 10.71
C ALA A 615 33.80 -8.39 12.18
N PHE A 616 32.82 -8.08 13.00
CA PHE A 616 32.96 -7.98 14.46
C PHE A 616 31.68 -8.49 15.13
N THR A 617 31.77 -8.84 16.39
CA THR A 617 30.63 -9.31 17.18
C THR A 617 30.08 -8.15 18.00
N LEU A 618 28.76 -8.01 17.99
CA LEU A 618 28.00 -7.15 18.89
C LEU A 618 27.32 -8.06 19.91
N THR A 619 27.59 -7.85 21.19
CA THR A 619 27.02 -8.64 22.28
C THR A 619 26.06 -7.78 23.08
N ALA A 620 24.82 -8.23 23.21
CA ALA A 620 23.85 -7.70 24.16
C ALA A 620 23.88 -8.56 25.44
N THR A 621 24.34 -7.98 26.52
CA THR A 621 24.32 -8.62 27.85
C THR A 621 23.06 -8.18 28.58
N ILE A 622 22.17 -9.14 28.90
CA ILE A 622 20.82 -8.91 29.37
C ILE A 622 20.67 -9.45 30.80
N ASP A 623 20.48 -8.55 31.75
CA ASP A 623 20.09 -8.89 33.12
C ASP A 623 18.58 -9.14 33.19
N GLN A 624 18.21 -10.42 33.19
CA GLN A 624 16.82 -10.85 33.16
C GLN A 624 16.02 -10.44 34.42
N GLN A 625 16.68 -10.06 35.51
CA GLN A 625 15.99 -9.54 36.72
C GLN A 625 15.65 -8.05 36.58
N ALA A 626 16.54 -7.27 35.98
CA ALA A 626 16.40 -5.83 35.85
C ALA A 626 15.50 -5.42 34.67
N ILE A 627 15.57 -6.18 33.55
CA ILE A 627 14.85 -5.84 32.31
C ILE A 627 13.32 -6.01 32.46
N GLN A 628 12.58 -5.11 31.85
CA GLN A 628 11.13 -5.21 31.76
C GLN A 628 10.71 -6.27 30.74
N LYS A 629 9.56 -6.93 31.00
CA LYS A 629 8.93 -7.85 30.03
C LYS A 629 8.44 -7.08 28.79
N GLY A 630 8.48 -7.74 27.64
CA GLY A 630 7.93 -7.25 26.40
C GLY A 630 8.96 -6.94 25.32
N LEU A 631 8.60 -6.06 24.41
CA LEU A 631 9.39 -5.68 23.25
C LEU A 631 10.41 -4.59 23.61
N HIS A 632 11.68 -4.86 23.29
CA HIS A 632 12.77 -3.90 23.31
C HIS A 632 13.29 -3.71 21.89
N THR A 633 13.29 -2.47 21.40
CA THR A 633 13.62 -2.16 20.01
C THR A 633 14.20 -0.76 19.88
N GLY A 634 15.01 -0.52 18.86
CA GLY A 634 15.63 0.76 18.60
C GLY A 634 16.60 0.67 17.42
N TYR A 635 17.61 1.52 17.43
CA TYR A 635 18.63 1.56 16.37
C TYR A 635 20.03 1.61 16.97
N ILE A 636 20.96 0.89 16.35
CA ILE A 636 22.40 1.00 16.55
C ILE A 636 22.95 1.76 15.39
N THR A 637 23.68 2.84 15.66
CA THR A 637 24.16 3.74 14.60
C THR A 637 25.64 3.48 14.32
N VAL A 638 25.97 3.25 13.06
CA VAL A 638 27.35 3.16 12.56
C VAL A 638 27.63 4.37 11.71
N ARG A 639 28.66 5.12 12.04
CA ARG A 639 28.98 6.35 11.32
C ARG A 639 30.44 6.46 10.93
N ASN A 640 30.68 7.11 9.80
CA ASN A 640 31.99 7.63 9.40
C ASN A 640 31.87 9.12 9.07
N HIS A 641 32.89 9.75 8.47
CA HIS A 641 32.84 11.17 8.12
C HIS A 641 31.76 11.54 7.07
N GLU A 642 31.31 10.59 6.29
CA GLU A 642 30.45 10.83 5.10
C GLU A 642 29.05 10.22 5.29
N GLU A 643 28.92 9.18 6.09
CA GLU A 643 27.72 8.34 6.18
C GLU A 643 27.35 8.07 7.64
N GLU A 644 26.03 8.06 7.90
CA GLU A 644 25.43 7.61 9.14
C GLU A 644 24.40 6.55 8.78
N ILE A 645 24.57 5.35 9.34
CA ILE A 645 23.78 4.14 9.01
C ILE A 645 23.12 3.64 10.28
N ASP A 646 21.81 3.61 10.29
CA ASP A 646 21.02 3.11 11.40
C ASP A 646 20.61 1.66 11.18
N LEU A 647 20.98 0.78 12.09
CA LEU A 647 20.62 -0.63 12.09
C LEU A 647 19.49 -0.86 13.09
N PRO A 648 18.27 -1.14 12.65
CA PRO A 648 17.16 -1.45 13.54
C PRO A 648 17.42 -2.76 14.26
N TYR A 649 17.13 -2.80 15.57
CA TYR A 649 17.19 -4.02 16.36
C TYR A 649 15.88 -4.32 17.07
N MET A 650 15.67 -5.59 17.42
CA MET A 650 14.52 -6.05 18.18
C MET A 650 14.85 -7.26 19.04
N LEU A 651 14.29 -7.28 20.25
CA LEU A 651 14.41 -8.33 21.26
C LEU A 651 13.09 -8.45 22.03
N PHE A 652 12.63 -9.67 22.26
CA PHE A 652 11.53 -9.95 23.18
C PHE A 652 12.03 -10.55 24.50
N ILE A 653 11.55 -10.00 25.59
CA ILE A 653 11.69 -10.60 26.93
C ILE A 653 10.35 -11.25 27.27
N GLU A 654 10.36 -12.55 27.35
CA GLU A 654 9.23 -13.48 27.34
C GLU A 654 8.48 -13.49 25.99
N GLU A 655 7.87 -14.62 25.70
CA GLU A 655 7.11 -14.83 24.49
C GLU A 655 6.01 -13.77 24.32
N PRO A 656 6.02 -13.03 23.21
CA PRO A 656 5.02 -11.99 22.98
C PRO A 656 3.62 -12.58 22.80
N ASN A 657 2.61 -11.73 22.96
CA ASN A 657 1.26 -12.10 22.57
C ASN A 657 1.11 -11.91 21.06
N TYR A 658 1.04 -13.03 20.32
CA TYR A 658 0.81 -13.06 18.87
C TYR A 658 -0.39 -13.94 18.53
N PRO A 659 -1.00 -13.78 17.35
CA PRO A 659 -2.13 -14.61 16.94
C PRO A 659 -1.74 -16.09 16.90
N ARG A 660 -2.48 -16.95 17.62
CA ARG A 660 -2.27 -18.40 17.68
C ARG A 660 -2.99 -19.15 16.56
N VAL A 661 -3.89 -18.46 15.87
CA VAL A 661 -4.62 -18.97 14.71
C VAL A 661 -4.79 -17.88 13.68
N MET A 662 -4.54 -18.20 12.42
CA MET A 662 -4.58 -17.24 11.29
C MET A 662 -5.22 -17.87 10.05
N ALA A 663 -5.62 -17.05 9.10
CA ALA A 663 -5.95 -17.41 7.72
C ALA A 663 -7.05 -18.50 7.59
N PHE A 664 -8.10 -18.45 8.43
CA PHE A 664 -9.21 -19.38 8.30
C PHE A 664 -9.97 -19.18 6.98
N GLN A 665 -10.20 -20.30 6.29
CA GLN A 665 -11.02 -20.36 5.09
C GLN A 665 -11.88 -21.61 5.08
N MET A 666 -13.05 -21.51 4.43
CA MET A 666 -13.97 -22.62 4.23
C MET A 666 -14.61 -22.49 2.84
N ALA A 667 -14.64 -23.59 2.08
CA ALA A 667 -15.17 -23.63 0.72
C ALA A 667 -15.97 -24.91 0.50
N HIS A 668 -16.92 -24.90 -0.43
CA HIS A 668 -17.67 -26.09 -0.81
C HIS A 668 -16.76 -27.22 -1.33
N SER A 669 -17.06 -28.45 -0.96
CA SER A 669 -16.44 -29.65 -1.53
C SER A 669 -17.35 -30.31 -2.58
N ASP A 670 -16.81 -31.26 -3.32
CA ASP A 670 -17.58 -32.05 -4.33
C ASP A 670 -18.66 -32.97 -3.70
N LYS A 671 -18.71 -33.07 -2.37
CA LYS A 671 -19.66 -33.88 -1.64
C LYS A 671 -20.90 -33.09 -1.24
N ALA A 672 -22.04 -33.72 -1.22
CA ALA A 672 -23.30 -33.12 -0.78
C ALA A 672 -23.16 -32.55 0.65
N ASN A 673 -23.43 -31.26 0.84
CA ASN A 673 -23.25 -30.53 2.11
C ASN A 673 -21.84 -30.70 2.70
N GLY A 674 -20.82 -30.79 1.82
CA GLY A 674 -19.43 -30.93 2.19
C GLY A 674 -18.68 -29.61 2.06
N TYR A 675 -17.71 -29.43 2.93
CA TYR A 675 -16.87 -28.24 2.96
C TYR A 675 -15.43 -28.60 3.24
N TYR A 676 -14.50 -28.06 2.45
CA TYR A 676 -13.09 -27.99 2.79
C TYR A 676 -12.86 -26.83 3.71
N TYR A 677 -12.00 -27.02 4.72
CA TYR A 677 -11.55 -25.96 5.61
C TYR A 677 -10.06 -25.99 5.79
N GLU A 678 -9.52 -24.82 6.17
CA GLU A 678 -8.14 -24.69 6.58
C GLU A 678 -7.93 -23.46 7.44
N TYR A 679 -6.90 -23.51 8.26
CA TYR A 679 -6.37 -22.41 9.05
C TYR A 679 -4.91 -22.68 9.40
N TYR A 680 -4.16 -21.63 9.71
CA TYR A 680 -2.76 -21.73 10.04
C TYR A 680 -2.53 -21.58 11.55
N LEU A 681 -1.69 -22.44 12.12
CA LEU A 681 -1.27 -22.44 13.53
C LEU A 681 0.24 -22.12 13.60
N PRO A 682 0.66 -20.91 13.97
CA PRO A 682 2.08 -20.51 13.98
C PRO A 682 2.94 -21.33 14.94
N SER A 683 2.40 -21.79 16.07
CA SER A 683 3.10 -22.57 17.09
C SER A 683 2.49 -23.98 17.34
N GLY A 684 1.55 -24.41 16.46
CA GLY A 684 0.71 -25.59 16.75
C GLY A 684 -0.40 -25.29 17.76
N ALA A 685 -1.15 -26.30 18.14
CA ALA A 685 -2.19 -26.20 19.17
C ALA A 685 -2.47 -27.53 19.87
N GLU A 686 -2.57 -27.51 21.21
CA GLU A 686 -3.09 -28.63 22.01
C GLU A 686 -4.57 -28.87 21.66
N GLU A 687 -5.32 -27.78 21.46
CA GLU A 687 -6.73 -27.79 21.10
C GLU A 687 -7.03 -26.68 20.09
N SER A 688 -7.78 -27.01 19.05
CA SER A 688 -8.34 -26.01 18.13
C SER A 688 -9.75 -26.39 17.70
N SER A 689 -10.62 -25.39 17.50
CA SER A 689 -12.02 -25.63 17.16
C SER A 689 -12.61 -24.45 16.36
N VAL A 690 -13.68 -24.74 15.63
CA VAL A 690 -14.47 -23.73 14.92
C VAL A 690 -15.92 -23.80 15.38
N HIS A 691 -16.39 -22.69 15.93
CA HIS A 691 -17.73 -22.53 16.45
C HIS A 691 -18.52 -21.53 15.61
N LEU A 692 -19.76 -21.87 15.26
CA LEU A 692 -20.66 -21.00 14.52
C LEU A 692 -21.65 -20.30 15.43
N PHE A 693 -21.89 -19.04 15.13
CA PHE A 693 -22.85 -18.19 15.80
C PHE A 693 -23.75 -17.50 14.76
N ASP A 694 -24.99 -17.25 15.17
CA ASP A 694 -25.85 -16.33 14.42
C ASP A 694 -25.23 -14.94 14.40
N PRO A 695 -25.09 -14.29 13.22
CA PRO A 695 -24.33 -13.04 13.11
C PRO A 695 -25.04 -11.84 13.77
N ASP A 696 -26.36 -11.89 13.92
CA ASP A 696 -27.16 -10.78 14.46
C ASP A 696 -27.38 -10.90 15.97
N THR A 697 -27.68 -12.12 16.44
CA THR A 697 -28.01 -12.40 17.85
C THR A 697 -26.79 -12.85 18.66
N LEU A 698 -25.74 -13.34 18.01
CA LEU A 698 -24.58 -14.00 18.60
C LEU A 698 -24.92 -15.25 19.40
N GLU A 699 -26.05 -15.88 19.12
CA GLU A 699 -26.42 -17.18 19.69
C GLU A 699 -25.56 -18.28 19.07
N PHE A 700 -25.07 -19.20 19.91
CA PHE A 700 -24.32 -20.36 19.48
C PHE A 700 -25.18 -21.28 18.63
N VAL A 701 -24.65 -21.68 17.47
CA VAL A 701 -25.34 -22.58 16.54
C VAL A 701 -24.75 -23.98 16.59
N ALA A 702 -23.45 -24.13 16.37
CA ALA A 702 -22.79 -25.43 16.34
C ALA A 702 -21.27 -25.32 16.45
N THR A 703 -20.63 -26.41 16.88
CA THR A 703 -19.19 -26.63 16.65
C THR A 703 -19.05 -27.50 15.41
N ILE A 704 -18.29 -27.06 14.44
CA ILE A 704 -18.14 -27.74 13.14
C ILE A 704 -16.76 -28.39 12.95
N ILE A 705 -15.76 -27.99 13.72
CA ILE A 705 -14.41 -28.54 13.70
C ILE A 705 -13.90 -28.63 15.14
N GLU A 706 -13.28 -29.75 15.48
CA GLU A 706 -12.54 -29.97 16.72
C GLU A 706 -11.29 -30.78 16.40
N ASN A 707 -10.11 -30.24 16.72
CA ASN A 707 -8.83 -30.89 16.52
C ASN A 707 -8.01 -30.84 17.82
N LYS A 708 -7.15 -31.84 18.04
CA LYS A 708 -6.22 -31.92 19.17
C LYS A 708 -4.81 -32.20 18.67
N ASP A 709 -3.84 -31.75 19.45
CA ASP A 709 -2.43 -32.05 19.25
C ASP A 709 -1.96 -31.76 17.81
N GLN A 710 -2.33 -30.58 17.30
CA GLN A 710 -1.95 -30.15 15.95
C GLN A 710 -0.56 -29.56 15.95
N SER A 711 0.27 -30.05 15.04
CA SER A 711 1.59 -29.47 14.78
C SER A 711 1.47 -28.08 14.19
N ARG A 712 2.53 -27.29 14.29
CA ARG A 712 2.68 -26.03 13.58
C ARG A 712 2.44 -26.19 12.07
N GLY A 713 1.80 -25.21 11.46
CA GLY A 713 1.55 -25.14 10.01
C GLY A 713 0.06 -25.09 9.67
N MET A 714 -0.25 -25.49 8.43
CA MET A 714 -1.64 -25.55 7.97
C MET A 714 -2.37 -26.77 8.53
N VAL A 715 -3.50 -26.51 9.16
CA VAL A 715 -4.50 -27.50 9.50
C VAL A 715 -5.58 -27.44 8.42
N ASN A 716 -5.81 -28.53 7.74
CA ASN A 716 -6.84 -28.63 6.71
C ASN A 716 -7.64 -29.93 6.85
N GLY A 717 -8.87 -29.93 6.35
CA GLY A 717 -9.74 -31.09 6.38
C GLY A 717 -11.00 -30.91 5.58
N GLU A 718 -11.84 -31.93 5.60
CA GLU A 718 -13.13 -31.91 4.92
C GLU A 718 -14.24 -32.24 5.93
N ILE A 719 -15.22 -31.36 6.01
CA ILE A 719 -16.47 -31.61 6.71
C ILE A 719 -17.42 -32.26 5.71
N THR A 720 -17.96 -33.40 6.04
CA THR A 720 -18.93 -34.09 5.19
C THR A 720 -20.31 -34.10 5.83
N ASN A 721 -21.35 -33.85 5.01
CA ASN A 721 -22.72 -33.90 5.46
C ASN A 721 -23.06 -32.92 6.61
N LEU A 722 -22.63 -31.68 6.48
CA LEU A 722 -22.88 -30.62 7.46
C LEU A 722 -24.41 -30.38 7.60
N GLN A 723 -24.94 -30.57 8.81
CA GLN A 723 -26.36 -30.44 9.12
C GLN A 723 -26.66 -29.09 9.76
N ILE A 724 -26.45 -28.00 9.00
CA ILE A 724 -26.72 -26.61 9.42
C ILE A 724 -27.58 -25.97 8.33
N ALA A 725 -28.56 -25.18 8.73
CA ALA A 725 -29.41 -24.44 7.80
C ALA A 725 -28.58 -23.54 6.86
N PRO A 726 -28.96 -23.43 5.58
CA PRO A 726 -28.32 -22.45 4.68
C PRO A 726 -28.45 -21.05 5.25
N GLY A 727 -27.35 -20.29 5.20
CA GLY A 727 -27.29 -18.91 5.67
C GLY A 727 -25.88 -18.42 5.97
N ARG A 728 -25.77 -17.16 6.34
CA ARG A 728 -24.52 -16.52 6.77
C ARG A 728 -24.32 -16.70 8.27
N TYR A 729 -23.12 -17.08 8.67
CA TYR A 729 -22.76 -17.34 10.06
C TYR A 729 -21.46 -16.62 10.43
N LYS A 730 -21.35 -16.24 11.71
CA LYS A 730 -20.09 -15.80 12.30
C LYS A 730 -19.36 -17.04 12.81
N ALA A 731 -18.20 -17.34 12.24
CA ALA A 731 -17.31 -18.39 12.71
C ALA A 731 -16.31 -17.80 13.71
N LEU A 732 -16.16 -18.45 14.85
CA LEU A 732 -15.13 -18.20 15.85
C LEU A 732 -14.16 -19.38 15.84
N ILE A 733 -12.95 -19.15 15.39
CA ILE A 733 -11.88 -20.13 15.33
C ILE A 733 -11.04 -19.96 16.59
N TYR A 734 -10.97 -20.99 17.41
CA TYR A 734 -10.26 -21.02 18.68
C TYR A 734 -9.00 -21.87 18.55
N ALA A 735 -7.92 -21.43 19.17
CA ALA A 735 -6.71 -22.22 19.35
C ALA A 735 -6.14 -22.03 20.77
N LYS A 736 -5.60 -23.10 21.33
CA LYS A 736 -4.92 -23.12 22.63
C LYS A 736 -3.61 -23.86 22.51
N ASN A 737 -2.53 -23.23 22.98
CA ASN A 737 -1.22 -23.85 23.10
C ASN A 737 -0.50 -23.33 24.35
N GLU A 738 0.12 -24.24 25.13
CA GLU A 738 0.88 -23.92 26.34
C GLU A 738 0.15 -22.97 27.32
N GLY A 739 -1.14 -23.23 27.51
CA GLY A 739 -2.01 -22.45 28.39
C GLY A 739 -2.40 -21.07 27.86
N LYS A 740 -1.93 -20.65 26.70
CA LYS A 740 -2.34 -19.43 26.00
C LYS A 740 -3.45 -19.74 25.01
N THR A 741 -4.41 -18.83 24.88
CA THR A 741 -5.56 -19.01 24.00
C THR A 741 -5.71 -17.81 23.07
N ASP A 742 -6.17 -18.06 21.85
CA ASP A 742 -6.52 -17.01 20.91
C ASP A 742 -7.73 -17.37 20.07
N THR A 743 -8.35 -16.36 19.44
CA THR A 743 -9.53 -16.54 18.60
C THR A 743 -9.44 -15.67 17.36
N LEU A 744 -9.82 -16.24 16.22
CA LEU A 744 -10.01 -15.55 14.96
C LEU A 744 -11.48 -15.53 14.60
N GLU A 745 -12.01 -14.39 14.18
CA GLU A 745 -13.38 -14.25 13.70
C GLU A 745 -13.44 -14.22 12.17
N ALA A 746 -14.38 -14.95 11.58
CA ALA A 746 -14.65 -14.92 10.15
C ALA A 746 -16.16 -14.96 9.89
N MET A 747 -16.58 -14.47 8.73
CA MET A 747 -17.94 -14.66 8.23
C MET A 747 -17.91 -15.76 7.18
N ILE A 748 -18.82 -16.73 7.28
CA ILE A 748 -18.94 -17.84 6.33
C ILE A 748 -20.37 -17.98 5.84
N ASP A 749 -20.52 -18.44 4.61
CA ASP A 749 -21.81 -18.76 3.99
C ASP A 749 -21.95 -20.28 3.87
N ILE A 750 -23.08 -20.83 4.34
CA ILE A 750 -23.41 -22.25 4.28
C ILE A 750 -24.62 -22.44 3.36
N GLY A 751 -24.55 -23.40 2.44
CA GLY A 751 -25.68 -23.88 1.64
C GLY A 751 -26.03 -23.10 0.38
N GLU A 752 -25.35 -22.00 0.07
CA GLU A 752 -25.44 -21.33 -1.22
C GLU A 752 -24.14 -21.57 -1.99
N GLU A 753 -24.22 -22.07 -3.23
CA GLU A 753 -23.11 -21.90 -4.18
C GLU A 753 -22.89 -20.39 -4.32
N TRP A 754 -21.73 -19.93 -3.93
CA TRP A 754 -21.34 -18.54 -4.11
C TRP A 754 -21.34 -18.21 -5.61
N ILE A 755 -22.43 -17.68 -6.11
CA ILE A 755 -22.49 -17.01 -7.41
C ILE A 755 -21.92 -15.63 -7.14
N GLY A 756 -20.62 -15.43 -7.42
CA GLY A 756 -19.92 -14.18 -7.23
C GLY A 756 -20.68 -12.98 -7.79
N PRO A 757 -20.49 -11.78 -7.19
CA PRO A 757 -21.15 -10.57 -7.66
C PRO A 757 -20.77 -10.22 -9.09
#